data_d8c4987bcd95e6543dae94643a972e48
#
_entry.id   d8c4987bcd95e6543dae94643a972e48
#
_cell.length_a   1.000
_cell.length_b   1.000
_cell.length_c   1.000
_cell.angle_alpha   90.00
_cell.angle_beta   90.00
_cell.angle_gamma   90.00
#
_symmetry.space_group_name_H-M   'P 1'
#
loop_
_entity.id
_entity.type
_entity.pdbx_description
1 polymer ?
#
loop_
_entity_poly.entity_id
_entity_poly.type
_entity_poly.pdbx_seq_one_letter_code
_entity_poly.pdbx_strand_id
1 'polypeptide(L)'
;MNTSTQSPFHRGEREIQSRLGVREQIEGFGQRFIRDHMPDEHRQFFAQLPFLLLGSVDKSGRPWASVLVGRPGFAHSSDPNTLEIETRLIFGDPLRENLAAGALVGVLGVEYQTRRRNRITGEIASVTEAGMAIKVRQAFGNCPQYIQARSFELLPGIDSIGETRPLQPFAGLDDRAREIIAKSDNFYIATHYSEDRNNASQGADVSHRGGKPGFVRIEGSRELTFPDFVGNYHFNTLGNIAMNPLAGLLFIDFDSGDLLYLTGSARIIWDSDERSAYLGAERLVSFTLDEGIFVEDAMPIRWNFLEYSPSLDTTGSWEEVAERLAVRVEGNDYRNYRVVRVEPESDIITSFYLEPEDGGRIPCHRAGQFLPIEIRPPGTEAPIQRTYTISTAPNGSFYRLSIKREPPRHPDLPPGISSNYFHDHVTPGVVIRAMSPRGRFTLEGSGTRPIVLISGGVGVTPMISMLEQLARDNVGCGCTRQIWFVHGAVNGKVQAFGKYLRSLVTDWPCFNLHVRYSDPSGDDVEGEDYDSAGYVDIELIKSLVPFGDCEFYLCGPPPFMESLFDGLTSLGVAEQRIHYEFFGPGTSLRQEHPSGANALAEELGDRAPVAVKFARSGIEATWEPSKGTLLDLAESEGLQPIYSCRSGICQTCATKIVSGEVAYTEPPMSPPIDGEALICSSYPRSKKDSNGLDKGLVLDL
;
A
#
# COMPACT_ATOMS: atom_id res chain seq x y z
N MET A 1 13.56 -26.01 -31.14
CA MET A 1 13.15 -27.00 -30.15
C MET A 1 12.28 -26.28 -29.15
N ASN A 2 10.97 -26.41 -29.25
CA ASN A 2 10.01 -25.82 -28.31
C ASN A 2 9.92 -26.72 -27.08
N THR A 3 10.74 -26.48 -26.09
CA THR A 3 10.44 -26.95 -24.75
C THR A 3 9.50 -25.93 -24.14
N SER A 4 8.21 -26.24 -24.03
CA SER A 4 7.28 -25.49 -23.19
C SER A 4 7.80 -25.63 -21.76
N THR A 5 8.58 -24.66 -21.31
CA THR A 5 9.05 -24.60 -19.94
C THR A 5 7.83 -24.40 -19.05
N GLN A 6 7.52 -25.39 -18.25
CA GLN A 6 6.46 -25.32 -17.24
C GLN A 6 6.76 -24.12 -16.31
N SER A 7 5.73 -23.32 -16.00
CA SER A 7 5.89 -22.19 -15.09
C SER A 7 6.48 -22.65 -13.74
N PRO A 8 7.43 -21.92 -13.17
CA PRO A 8 7.95 -22.21 -11.83
C PRO A 8 6.93 -21.91 -10.72
N PHE A 9 5.79 -21.32 -11.07
CA PHE A 9 4.71 -20.95 -10.18
C PHE A 9 3.46 -21.78 -10.41
N HIS A 10 2.81 -22.22 -9.34
CA HIS A 10 1.53 -22.92 -9.43
C HIS A 10 0.34 -21.93 -9.65
N ARG A 11 -0.85 -22.49 -9.82
CA ARG A 11 -2.05 -21.71 -10.17
C ARG A 11 -2.34 -20.58 -9.18
N GLY A 12 -2.29 -20.82 -7.87
CA GLY A 12 -2.62 -19.80 -6.85
C GLY A 12 -1.65 -18.62 -6.86
N GLU A 13 -0.34 -18.88 -7.01
CA GLU A 13 0.66 -17.82 -7.15
C GLU A 13 0.42 -16.98 -8.40
N ARG A 14 0.13 -17.64 -9.53
CA ARG A 14 -0.17 -16.97 -10.80
C ARG A 14 -1.43 -16.12 -10.74
N GLU A 15 -2.47 -16.58 -10.06
CA GLU A 15 -3.71 -15.81 -9.86
C GLU A 15 -3.46 -14.52 -9.08
N ILE A 16 -2.64 -14.58 -8.00
CA ILE A 16 -2.27 -13.39 -7.23
C ILE A 16 -1.38 -12.46 -8.06
N GLN A 17 -0.38 -13.00 -8.76
CA GLN A 17 0.50 -12.23 -9.64
C GLN A 17 -0.32 -11.52 -10.74
N SER A 18 -1.32 -12.18 -11.32
CA SER A 18 -2.22 -11.60 -12.32
C SER A 18 -3.12 -10.52 -11.74
N ARG A 19 -3.67 -10.76 -10.53
CA ARG A 19 -4.47 -9.76 -9.80
C ARG A 19 -3.70 -8.47 -9.57
N LEU A 20 -2.39 -8.57 -9.33
CA LEU A 20 -1.51 -7.43 -9.05
C LEU A 20 -0.79 -6.90 -10.30
N GLY A 21 -1.08 -7.46 -11.48
CA GLY A 21 -0.47 -7.01 -12.74
C GLY A 21 1.02 -7.34 -12.91
N VAL A 22 1.58 -8.23 -12.06
CA VAL A 22 3.02 -8.54 -12.04
C VAL A 22 3.38 -9.86 -12.73
N ARG A 23 2.39 -10.55 -13.30
CA ARG A 23 2.50 -11.93 -13.78
C ARG A 23 3.64 -12.18 -14.77
N GLU A 24 3.73 -11.38 -15.82
CA GLU A 24 4.70 -11.61 -16.90
C GLU A 24 6.14 -11.34 -16.46
N GLN A 25 6.33 -10.27 -15.69
CA GLN A 25 7.64 -9.90 -15.17
C GLN A 25 8.15 -10.96 -14.19
N ILE A 26 7.30 -11.40 -13.27
CA ILE A 26 7.69 -12.39 -12.26
C ILE A 26 7.88 -13.77 -12.88
N GLU A 27 7.13 -14.12 -13.93
CA GLU A 27 7.38 -15.35 -14.71
C GLU A 27 8.78 -15.36 -15.30
N GLY A 28 9.17 -14.29 -16.00
CA GLY A 28 10.50 -14.18 -16.61
C GLY A 28 11.64 -14.16 -15.58
N PHE A 29 11.39 -13.59 -14.39
CA PHE A 29 12.32 -13.65 -13.27
C PHE A 29 12.40 -15.07 -12.70
N GLY A 30 11.26 -15.68 -12.40
CA GLY A 30 11.18 -17.02 -11.82
C GLY A 30 11.88 -18.08 -12.70
N GLN A 31 11.67 -18.04 -14.01
CA GLN A 31 12.34 -18.96 -14.96
C GLN A 31 13.87 -18.85 -14.93
N ARG A 32 14.43 -17.70 -14.56
CA ARG A 32 15.88 -17.47 -14.47
C ARG A 32 16.47 -17.83 -13.11
N PHE A 33 15.74 -17.62 -12.03
CA PHE A 33 16.27 -17.67 -10.66
C PHE A 33 15.75 -18.84 -9.82
N ILE A 34 14.58 -19.41 -10.14
CA ILE A 34 14.09 -20.63 -9.51
C ILE A 34 14.70 -21.82 -10.26
N ARG A 35 15.52 -22.58 -9.58
CA ARG A 35 16.29 -23.69 -10.16
C ARG A 35 15.80 -25.03 -9.61
N ASP A 36 15.99 -26.08 -10.35
CA ASP A 36 15.70 -27.46 -9.96
C ASP A 36 16.83 -28.13 -9.14
N HIS A 37 17.85 -27.36 -8.80
CA HIS A 37 19.03 -27.76 -8.06
C HIS A 37 19.57 -26.63 -7.19
N MET A 38 20.41 -26.95 -6.20
CA MET A 38 21.12 -25.99 -5.36
C MET A 38 22.47 -25.61 -6.00
N PRO A 39 22.69 -24.33 -6.34
CA PRO A 39 24.03 -23.82 -6.66
C PRO A 39 24.98 -24.00 -5.47
N ASP A 40 26.28 -24.02 -5.74
CA ASP A 40 27.32 -24.17 -4.69
C ASP A 40 27.17 -23.12 -3.56
N GLU A 41 26.81 -21.90 -3.89
CA GLU A 41 26.55 -20.85 -2.89
C GLU A 41 25.39 -21.18 -1.96
N HIS A 42 24.32 -21.83 -2.45
CA HIS A 42 23.22 -22.31 -1.62
C HIS A 42 23.63 -23.48 -0.76
N ARG A 43 24.40 -24.44 -1.31
CA ARG A 43 24.92 -25.58 -0.56
C ARG A 43 25.80 -25.14 0.60
N GLN A 44 26.74 -24.20 0.36
CA GLN A 44 27.57 -23.58 1.39
C GLN A 44 26.76 -22.83 2.42
N PHE A 45 25.72 -22.08 1.98
CA PHE A 45 24.83 -21.35 2.87
C PHE A 45 24.11 -22.29 3.84
N PHE A 46 23.54 -23.40 3.38
CA PHE A 46 22.87 -24.34 4.28
C PHE A 46 23.83 -24.99 5.25
N ALA A 47 25.06 -25.32 4.82
CA ALA A 47 26.06 -25.97 5.65
C ALA A 47 26.56 -25.13 6.83
N GLN A 48 26.51 -23.82 6.75
CA GLN A 48 26.97 -22.92 7.84
C GLN A 48 25.91 -22.61 8.88
N LEU A 49 24.62 -22.93 8.62
CA LEU A 49 23.53 -22.61 9.52
C LEU A 49 23.45 -23.55 10.71
N PRO A 50 23.10 -23.06 11.92
CA PRO A 50 22.88 -23.90 13.10
C PRO A 50 21.42 -24.36 13.23
N PHE A 51 20.53 -23.90 12.38
CA PHE A 51 19.11 -24.29 12.34
C PHE A 51 18.51 -24.11 10.95
N LEU A 52 17.45 -24.86 10.68
CA LEU A 52 16.62 -24.76 9.48
C LEU A 52 15.14 -24.78 9.88
N LEU A 53 14.29 -24.08 9.12
CA LEU A 53 12.84 -24.21 9.22
C LEU A 53 12.36 -25.22 8.19
N LEU A 54 11.37 -26.01 8.56
CA LEU A 54 10.78 -27.01 7.68
C LEU A 54 9.25 -26.93 7.74
N GLY A 55 8.62 -26.78 6.58
CA GLY A 55 7.18 -26.89 6.42
C GLY A 55 6.79 -28.31 6.04
N SER A 56 5.88 -28.91 6.77
CA SER A 56 5.35 -30.26 6.54
C SER A 56 3.84 -30.30 6.65
N VAL A 57 3.23 -31.43 6.29
CA VAL A 57 1.78 -31.63 6.36
C VAL A 57 1.51 -32.92 7.12
N ASP A 58 0.58 -32.87 8.09
CA ASP A 58 0.16 -34.04 8.85
C ASP A 58 -0.80 -34.94 8.05
N LYS A 59 -1.14 -36.08 8.62
CA LYS A 59 -2.06 -37.06 7.99
C LYS A 59 -3.48 -36.51 7.78
N SER A 60 -3.85 -35.43 8.48
CA SER A 60 -5.12 -34.74 8.33
C SER A 60 -5.07 -33.62 7.29
N GLY A 61 -3.91 -33.39 6.65
CA GLY A 61 -3.69 -32.35 5.65
C GLY A 61 -3.36 -30.98 6.24
N ARG A 62 -3.10 -30.86 7.55
CA ARG A 62 -2.80 -29.61 8.23
C ARG A 62 -1.31 -29.28 8.12
N PRO A 63 -0.94 -28.08 7.67
CA PRO A 63 0.45 -27.65 7.65
C PRO A 63 0.98 -27.37 9.07
N TRP A 64 2.28 -27.66 9.25
CA TRP A 64 3.05 -27.34 10.45
C TRP A 64 4.40 -26.74 10.04
N ALA A 65 4.80 -25.67 10.72
CA ALA A 65 6.15 -25.13 10.63
C ALA A 65 6.97 -25.67 11.80
N SER A 66 8.11 -26.27 11.47
CA SER A 66 9.01 -26.94 12.42
C SER A 66 10.41 -26.33 12.35
N VAL A 67 11.21 -26.53 13.41
CA VAL A 67 12.61 -26.10 13.44
C VAL A 67 13.54 -27.30 13.67
N LEU A 68 14.54 -27.41 12.80
CA LEU A 68 15.62 -28.39 12.90
C LEU A 68 16.88 -27.66 13.37
N VAL A 69 17.61 -28.24 14.31
CA VAL A 69 18.79 -27.60 14.90
C VAL A 69 19.98 -28.60 14.91
N GLY A 70 21.17 -28.03 14.82
CA GLY A 70 22.42 -28.81 14.88
C GLY A 70 23.62 -27.88 14.85
N ARG A 71 24.80 -28.45 15.08
CA ARG A 71 26.03 -27.69 14.87
C ARG A 71 26.20 -27.40 13.37
N PRO A 72 26.78 -26.25 12.98
CA PRO A 72 27.11 -26.00 11.58
C PRO A 72 27.73 -27.20 10.90
N GLY A 73 27.21 -27.57 9.73
CA GLY A 73 27.52 -28.83 9.04
C GLY A 73 26.47 -29.93 9.20
N PHE A 74 25.50 -29.79 10.14
CA PHE A 74 24.41 -30.75 10.31
C PHE A 74 23.50 -30.85 9.06
N ALA A 75 23.41 -29.79 8.30
CA ALA A 75 22.75 -29.75 7.00
C ALA A 75 23.82 -29.58 5.93
N HIS A 76 23.96 -30.54 5.04
CA HIS A 76 24.99 -30.55 3.99
C HIS A 76 24.43 -31.13 2.69
N SER A 77 25.20 -31.06 1.64
CA SER A 77 24.78 -31.50 0.32
C SER A 77 25.96 -32.16 -0.40
N SER A 78 25.86 -33.43 -0.65
CA SER A 78 26.86 -34.21 -1.40
C SER A 78 26.76 -33.95 -2.91
N ASP A 79 25.55 -33.62 -3.41
CA ASP A 79 25.28 -33.31 -4.80
C ASP A 79 24.28 -32.13 -4.91
N PRO A 80 24.14 -31.45 -6.07
CA PRO A 80 23.27 -30.27 -6.21
C PRO A 80 21.76 -30.53 -5.98
N ASN A 81 21.31 -31.77 -6.02
CA ASN A 81 19.90 -32.14 -5.97
C ASN A 81 19.46 -32.73 -4.63
N THR A 82 20.39 -32.90 -3.67
CA THR A 82 20.10 -33.53 -2.39
C THR A 82 20.57 -32.66 -1.23
N LEU A 83 19.68 -32.39 -0.28
CA LEU A 83 20.00 -31.80 1.02
C LEU A 83 19.90 -32.89 2.09
N GLU A 84 21.00 -33.19 2.72
CA GLU A 84 21.12 -34.16 3.82
C GLU A 84 21.12 -33.41 5.14
N ILE A 85 20.26 -33.81 6.10
CA ILE A 85 20.09 -33.17 7.39
C ILE A 85 20.29 -34.21 8.49
N GLU A 86 21.39 -34.09 9.20
CA GLU A 86 21.80 -34.98 10.28
C GLU A 86 21.41 -34.34 11.65
N THR A 87 20.20 -34.61 12.10
CA THR A 87 19.72 -34.11 13.39
C THR A 87 18.65 -35.01 13.97
N ARG A 88 18.52 -34.97 15.29
CA ARG A 88 17.31 -35.46 15.98
C ARG A 88 16.23 -34.35 16.01
N LEU A 89 14.97 -34.78 16.01
CA LEU A 89 13.88 -33.83 16.13
C LEU A 89 13.75 -33.33 17.58
N ILE A 90 13.42 -32.08 17.72
CA ILE A 90 13.03 -31.48 19.00
C ILE A 90 11.85 -32.27 19.58
N PHE A 91 11.85 -32.46 20.88
CA PHE A 91 10.71 -33.10 21.57
C PHE A 91 9.43 -32.29 21.38
N GLY A 92 8.34 -32.98 21.02
CA GLY A 92 7.04 -32.33 20.82
C GLY A 92 6.88 -31.64 19.46
N ASP A 93 7.92 -31.61 18.60
CA ASP A 93 7.78 -31.07 17.25
C ASP A 93 6.84 -31.94 16.42
N PRO A 94 5.77 -31.37 15.81
CA PRO A 94 4.81 -32.10 14.96
C PRO A 94 5.45 -32.82 13.77
N LEU A 95 6.63 -32.41 13.34
CA LEU A 95 7.37 -33.04 12.25
C LEU A 95 7.62 -34.54 12.48
N ARG A 96 7.73 -34.97 13.74
CA ARG A 96 7.96 -36.39 14.09
C ARG A 96 6.91 -37.31 13.46
N GLU A 97 5.67 -36.88 13.38
CA GLU A 97 4.56 -37.66 12.82
C GLU A 97 4.41 -37.48 11.31
N ASN A 98 5.03 -36.44 10.75
CA ASN A 98 4.88 -36.03 9.36
C ASN A 98 6.02 -36.55 8.47
N LEU A 99 7.11 -37.05 9.07
CA LEU A 99 8.26 -37.58 8.34
C LEU A 99 7.94 -38.94 7.72
N ALA A 100 7.87 -38.95 6.40
CA ALA A 100 7.77 -40.19 5.61
C ALA A 100 8.46 -40.00 4.26
N ALA A 101 9.09 -41.05 3.74
CA ALA A 101 9.60 -41.03 2.38
C ALA A 101 8.48 -40.68 1.38
N GLY A 102 8.74 -39.79 0.44
CA GLY A 102 7.77 -39.26 -0.49
C GLY A 102 6.96 -38.07 0.02
N ALA A 103 7.08 -37.64 1.28
CA ALA A 103 6.40 -36.43 1.77
C ALA A 103 7.00 -35.17 1.13
N LEU A 104 6.11 -34.24 0.68
CA LEU A 104 6.54 -32.95 0.15
C LEU A 104 6.83 -31.98 1.32
N VAL A 105 7.96 -31.32 1.26
CA VAL A 105 8.45 -30.41 2.30
C VAL A 105 8.99 -29.11 1.71
N GLY A 106 8.85 -28.02 2.48
CA GLY A 106 9.53 -26.76 2.22
C GLY A 106 10.64 -26.57 3.26
N VAL A 107 11.80 -26.09 2.85
CA VAL A 107 12.92 -25.77 3.74
C VAL A 107 13.31 -24.32 3.57
N LEU A 108 13.50 -23.63 4.70
CA LEU A 108 13.99 -22.26 4.74
C LEU A 108 15.21 -22.17 5.65
N GLY A 109 16.34 -21.76 5.08
CA GLY A 109 17.51 -21.32 5.83
C GLY A 109 17.46 -19.82 6.04
N VAL A 110 17.77 -19.37 7.26
CA VAL A 110 17.86 -17.96 7.64
C VAL A 110 19.18 -17.71 8.37
N GLU A 111 19.99 -16.80 7.85
CA GLU A 111 21.19 -16.30 8.51
C GLU A 111 20.89 -14.89 9.03
N TYR A 112 20.61 -14.76 10.32
CA TYR A 112 20.16 -13.52 10.93
C TYR A 112 21.19 -12.39 10.89
N GLN A 113 22.50 -12.70 11.01
CA GLN A 113 23.57 -11.69 11.03
C GLN A 113 23.63 -10.91 9.70
N THR A 114 23.42 -11.60 8.57
CA THR A 114 23.52 -11.03 7.23
C THR A 114 22.16 -10.79 6.59
N ARG A 115 21.07 -11.18 7.27
CA ARG A 115 19.70 -11.17 6.76
C ARG A 115 19.50 -11.99 5.48
N ARG A 116 20.41 -12.94 5.18
CA ARG A 116 20.29 -13.83 4.03
C ARG A 116 19.30 -14.95 4.33
N ARG A 117 18.53 -15.32 3.33
CA ARG A 117 17.65 -16.49 3.39
C ARG A 117 17.56 -17.18 2.04
N ASN A 118 17.65 -18.50 2.04
CA ASN A 118 17.45 -19.35 0.88
C ASN A 118 16.37 -20.37 1.17
N ARG A 119 15.65 -20.74 0.12
CA ARG A 119 14.53 -21.66 0.19
C ARG A 119 14.75 -22.85 -0.74
N ILE A 120 14.25 -24.00 -0.28
CA ILE A 120 14.12 -25.22 -1.08
C ILE A 120 12.69 -25.73 -0.94
N THR A 121 12.09 -26.19 -2.02
CA THR A 121 10.98 -27.14 -1.98
C THR A 121 11.49 -28.50 -2.42
N GLY A 122 11.01 -29.56 -1.81
CA GLY A 122 11.52 -30.89 -2.10
C GLY A 122 10.59 -32.01 -1.63
N GLU A 123 11.13 -33.21 -1.77
CA GLU A 123 10.48 -34.45 -1.34
C GLU A 123 11.46 -35.24 -0.45
N ILE A 124 10.98 -35.75 0.66
CA ILE A 124 11.78 -36.58 1.55
C ILE A 124 12.16 -37.88 0.81
N ALA A 125 13.43 -38.04 0.49
CA ALA A 125 13.97 -39.22 -0.19
C ALA A 125 14.13 -40.39 0.77
N SER A 126 14.63 -40.11 2.00
CA SER A 126 14.82 -41.12 3.04
C SER A 126 14.75 -40.49 4.44
N VAL A 127 14.37 -41.32 5.40
CA VAL A 127 14.40 -41.01 6.83
C VAL A 127 15.16 -42.13 7.55
N THR A 128 16.06 -41.75 8.45
CA THR A 128 16.86 -42.65 9.29
C THR A 128 16.80 -42.17 10.75
N GLU A 129 17.38 -42.94 11.66
CA GLU A 129 17.54 -42.50 13.05
C GLU A 129 18.50 -41.30 13.20
N ALA A 130 19.42 -41.13 12.25
CA ALA A 130 20.40 -40.05 12.24
C ALA A 130 19.89 -38.77 11.59
N GLY A 131 18.82 -38.82 10.80
CA GLY A 131 18.31 -37.64 10.08
C GLY A 131 17.51 -38.01 8.84
N MET A 132 17.52 -37.13 7.87
CA MET A 132 16.75 -37.25 6.63
C MET A 132 17.53 -36.74 5.41
N ALA A 133 17.16 -37.22 4.21
CA ALA A 133 17.60 -36.66 2.95
C ALA A 133 16.40 -36.10 2.17
N ILE A 134 16.55 -34.93 1.61
CA ILE A 134 15.52 -34.23 0.83
C ILE A 134 16.01 -34.09 -0.61
N LYS A 135 15.24 -34.62 -1.56
CA LYS A 135 15.46 -34.42 -2.98
C LYS A 135 14.89 -33.06 -3.38
N VAL A 136 15.72 -32.18 -3.89
CA VAL A 136 15.37 -30.80 -4.27
C VAL A 136 14.51 -30.82 -5.52
N ARG A 137 13.44 -30.01 -5.50
CA ARG A 137 12.54 -29.76 -6.63
C ARG A 137 12.66 -28.34 -7.13
N GLN A 138 12.77 -27.37 -6.20
CA GLN A 138 13.06 -25.97 -6.51
C GLN A 138 14.01 -25.41 -5.43
N ALA A 139 14.95 -24.54 -5.85
CA ALA A 139 15.85 -23.81 -4.96
C ALA A 139 15.99 -22.36 -5.44
N PHE A 140 15.86 -21.41 -4.53
CA PHE A 140 15.97 -19.97 -4.82
C PHE A 140 16.28 -19.14 -3.59
N GLY A 141 16.92 -17.97 -3.82
CA GLY A 141 17.14 -16.96 -2.80
C GLY A 141 15.89 -16.13 -2.53
N ASN A 142 15.83 -15.52 -1.36
CA ASN A 142 14.74 -14.62 -0.96
C ASN A 142 15.27 -13.25 -0.56
N CYS A 143 14.40 -12.23 -0.65
CA CYS A 143 14.67 -10.88 -0.23
C CYS A 143 15.06 -10.80 1.26
N PRO A 144 16.05 -9.96 1.67
CA PRO A 144 16.48 -9.82 3.06
C PRO A 144 15.56 -8.98 3.95
N GLN A 145 14.47 -8.45 3.41
CA GLN A 145 13.57 -7.52 4.10
C GLN A 145 12.92 -8.13 5.34
N TYR A 146 12.67 -7.27 6.34
CA TYR A 146 11.96 -7.58 7.59
C TYR A 146 12.62 -8.66 8.47
N ILE A 147 13.91 -8.94 8.26
CA ILE A 147 14.70 -9.81 9.12
C ILE A 147 15.47 -8.94 10.12
N GLN A 148 15.22 -9.12 11.41
CA GLN A 148 15.96 -8.42 12.47
C GLN A 148 17.31 -9.10 12.65
N ALA A 149 18.40 -8.33 12.63
CA ALA A 149 19.75 -8.89 12.78
C ALA A 149 19.97 -9.39 14.20
N ARG A 150 20.53 -10.61 14.29
CA ARG A 150 20.86 -11.26 15.57
C ARG A 150 22.14 -12.05 15.43
N SER A 151 22.94 -12.08 16.48
CA SER A 151 23.97 -13.11 16.68
C SER A 151 23.37 -14.27 17.48
N PHE A 152 24.01 -15.42 17.45
CA PHE A 152 23.54 -16.60 18.16
C PHE A 152 24.64 -17.24 19.01
N GLU A 153 24.22 -17.98 20.03
CA GLU A 153 25.05 -18.83 20.86
C GLU A 153 24.44 -20.23 20.95
N LEU A 154 25.27 -21.26 20.74
CA LEU A 154 24.85 -22.64 20.89
C LEU A 154 24.98 -23.06 22.36
N LEU A 155 23.88 -23.52 22.92
CA LEU A 155 23.87 -24.03 24.29
C LEU A 155 24.34 -25.50 24.32
N PRO A 156 24.82 -26.01 25.50
CA PRO A 156 25.20 -27.40 25.65
C PRO A 156 24.12 -28.39 25.26
N GLY A 157 22.83 -28.04 25.36
CA GLY A 157 21.67 -28.82 24.93
C GLY A 157 21.64 -29.17 23.44
N ILE A 158 22.50 -28.55 22.60
CA ILE A 158 22.59 -28.86 21.16
C ILE A 158 23.03 -30.33 20.92
N ASP A 159 23.72 -30.94 21.86
CA ASP A 159 24.18 -32.33 21.76
C ASP A 159 23.15 -33.35 22.33
N SER A 160 22.09 -32.87 22.99
CA SER A 160 21.01 -33.66 23.59
C SER A 160 19.61 -33.35 23.02
N ILE A 161 19.54 -32.94 21.75
CA ILE A 161 18.28 -32.66 21.04
C ILE A 161 17.35 -33.89 21.11
N GLY A 162 16.05 -33.64 21.39
CA GLY A 162 15.03 -34.66 21.49
C GLY A 162 14.80 -35.22 22.91
N GLU A 163 15.55 -34.73 23.93
CA GLU A 163 15.20 -34.98 25.31
C GLU A 163 13.79 -34.46 25.65
N THR A 164 13.12 -35.18 26.57
CA THR A 164 11.75 -34.83 27.02
C THR A 164 11.74 -33.47 27.66
N ARG A 165 10.81 -32.64 27.24
CA ARG A 165 10.56 -31.28 27.75
C ARG A 165 9.09 -31.13 28.19
N PRO A 166 8.74 -30.17 29.06
CA PRO A 166 7.36 -29.84 29.32
C PRO A 166 6.64 -29.47 28.02
N LEU A 167 5.52 -30.14 27.76
CA LEU A 167 4.72 -29.98 26.55
C LEU A 167 3.27 -29.76 26.92
N GLN A 168 2.64 -28.76 26.35
CA GLN A 168 1.24 -28.43 26.60
C GLN A 168 0.49 -28.24 25.26
N PRO A 169 -0.42 -29.16 24.90
CA PRO A 169 -1.35 -28.94 23.79
C PRO A 169 -2.49 -28.02 24.24
N PHE A 170 -3.02 -27.21 23.30
CA PHE A 170 -4.11 -26.32 23.57
C PHE A 170 -4.96 -26.05 22.31
N ALA A 171 -6.22 -25.58 22.49
CA ALA A 171 -7.14 -25.20 21.42
C ALA A 171 -7.52 -23.71 21.46
N GLY A 172 -6.95 -22.96 22.37
CA GLY A 172 -7.14 -21.52 22.51
C GLY A 172 -5.93 -20.89 23.19
N LEU A 173 -5.54 -19.70 22.74
CA LEU A 173 -4.36 -18.96 23.23
C LEU A 173 -4.52 -18.62 24.71
N ASP A 174 -3.67 -19.17 25.55
CA ASP A 174 -3.49 -18.80 26.95
C ASP A 174 -2.59 -17.55 27.11
N ASP A 175 -2.39 -17.10 28.32
CA ASP A 175 -1.60 -15.88 28.61
C ASP A 175 -0.15 -16.02 28.14
N ARG A 176 0.45 -17.21 28.24
CA ARG A 176 1.83 -17.47 27.82
C ARG A 176 1.97 -17.43 26.30
N ALA A 177 1.06 -18.07 25.57
CA ALA A 177 1.05 -18.00 24.12
C ALA A 177 0.84 -16.57 23.62
N ARG A 178 -0.03 -15.80 24.29
CA ARG A 178 -0.27 -14.39 23.98
C ARG A 178 0.98 -13.54 24.22
N GLU A 179 1.70 -13.76 25.30
CA GLU A 179 2.92 -13.03 25.61
C GLU A 179 4.00 -13.28 24.56
N ILE A 180 4.22 -14.54 24.16
CA ILE A 180 5.19 -14.90 23.11
C ILE A 180 4.81 -14.21 21.78
N ILE A 181 3.56 -14.29 21.37
CA ILE A 181 3.10 -13.67 20.11
C ILE A 181 3.26 -12.16 20.16
N ALA A 182 2.87 -11.51 21.27
CA ALA A 182 2.90 -10.06 21.41
C ALA A 182 4.31 -9.46 21.36
N LYS A 183 5.30 -10.16 21.96
CA LYS A 183 6.70 -9.70 21.95
C LYS A 183 7.48 -10.09 20.71
N SER A 184 6.95 -11.04 19.91
CA SER A 184 7.64 -11.52 18.71
C SER A 184 7.75 -10.44 17.65
N ASP A 185 8.93 -10.30 17.06
CA ASP A 185 9.21 -9.47 15.89
C ASP A 185 9.31 -10.28 14.59
N ASN A 186 9.14 -11.59 14.69
CA ASN A 186 9.01 -12.49 13.57
C ASN A 186 8.28 -13.78 13.97
N PHE A 187 7.83 -14.51 12.96
CA PHE A 187 7.36 -15.89 13.05
C PHE A 187 7.57 -16.60 11.70
N TYR A 188 7.34 -17.89 11.69
CA TYR A 188 7.39 -18.69 10.47
C TYR A 188 6.02 -19.25 10.15
N ILE A 189 5.67 -19.27 8.86
CA ILE A 189 4.37 -19.76 8.38
C ILE A 189 4.61 -20.88 7.36
N ALA A 190 4.03 -22.04 7.62
CA ALA A 190 3.96 -23.16 6.69
C ALA A 190 2.59 -23.19 6.00
N THR A 191 2.58 -23.48 4.71
CA THR A 191 1.38 -23.63 3.89
C THR A 191 1.59 -24.78 2.90
N HIS A 192 0.51 -25.27 2.31
CA HIS A 192 0.60 -26.39 1.39
C HIS A 192 -0.47 -26.35 0.31
N TYR A 193 -0.08 -26.63 -0.93
CA TYR A 193 -0.98 -26.92 -2.02
C TYR A 193 -0.38 -27.95 -2.96
N SER A 194 -1.13 -29.03 -3.26
CA SER A 194 -0.69 -30.07 -4.20
C SER A 194 -1.90 -30.82 -4.78
N GLU A 195 -2.25 -30.51 -6.01
CA GLU A 195 -3.19 -31.31 -6.84
C GLU A 195 -2.41 -32.31 -7.72
N ASP A 196 -1.25 -31.90 -8.21
CA ASP A 196 -0.36 -32.74 -9.03
C ASP A 196 1.02 -32.85 -8.36
N ARG A 197 1.29 -34.02 -7.80
CA ARG A 197 2.56 -34.29 -7.13
C ARG A 197 3.79 -34.22 -8.05
N ASN A 198 3.61 -34.33 -9.36
CA ASN A 198 4.70 -34.23 -10.33
C ASN A 198 5.03 -32.78 -10.68
N ASN A 199 4.15 -31.85 -10.36
CA ASN A 199 4.41 -30.43 -10.59
C ASN A 199 5.34 -29.89 -9.52
N ALA A 200 6.56 -29.51 -9.91
CA ALA A 200 7.61 -29.02 -9.00
C ALA A 200 7.24 -27.72 -8.26
N SER A 201 6.32 -26.91 -8.80
CA SER A 201 5.84 -25.68 -8.17
C SER A 201 4.79 -25.92 -7.07
N GLN A 202 4.30 -27.15 -6.89
CA GLN A 202 3.33 -27.52 -5.87
C GLN A 202 4.01 -28.28 -4.73
N GLY A 203 3.53 -28.08 -3.51
CA GLY A 203 4.03 -28.76 -2.32
C GLY A 203 3.85 -27.93 -1.06
N ALA A 204 4.59 -28.33 -0.02
CA ALA A 204 4.67 -27.57 1.20
C ALA A 204 5.69 -26.41 1.06
N ASP A 205 5.41 -25.32 1.74
CA ASP A 205 6.24 -24.14 1.82
C ASP A 205 6.41 -23.71 3.28
N VAL A 206 7.50 -23.03 3.59
CA VAL A 206 7.71 -22.34 4.85
C VAL A 206 8.35 -20.98 4.60
N SER A 207 7.80 -19.94 5.20
CA SER A 207 8.22 -18.54 5.02
C SER A 207 8.44 -17.84 6.35
N HIS A 208 9.40 -16.92 6.39
CA HIS A 208 9.60 -15.97 7.47
C HIS A 208 8.68 -14.77 7.30
N ARG A 209 8.08 -14.33 8.38
CA ARG A 209 7.32 -13.09 8.49
C ARG A 209 7.91 -12.25 9.61
N GLY A 210 8.23 -10.99 9.34
CA GLY A 210 8.82 -10.10 10.34
C GLY A 210 8.14 -8.74 10.37
N GLY A 211 8.16 -8.10 11.53
CA GLY A 211 7.56 -6.79 11.80
C GLY A 211 8.14 -6.19 13.08
N LYS A 212 7.61 -5.05 13.50
CA LYS A 212 7.86 -4.52 14.86
C LYS A 212 7.19 -5.42 15.88
N PRO A 213 7.73 -5.57 17.11
CA PRO A 213 7.01 -6.28 18.17
C PRO A 213 5.55 -5.83 18.27
N GLY A 214 4.62 -6.77 18.39
CA GLY A 214 3.18 -6.50 18.35
C GLY A 214 2.58 -6.40 16.94
N PHE A 215 3.33 -6.68 15.85
CA PHE A 215 2.77 -6.67 14.49
C PHE A 215 1.74 -7.78 14.24
N VAL A 216 1.73 -8.81 15.08
CA VAL A 216 0.68 -9.83 15.10
C VAL A 216 -0.34 -9.44 16.15
N ARG A 217 -1.54 -9.05 15.72
CA ARG A 217 -2.66 -8.73 16.61
C ARG A 217 -3.42 -10.00 17.00
N ILE A 218 -3.72 -10.13 18.27
CA ILE A 218 -4.48 -11.24 18.83
C ILE A 218 -5.92 -10.78 19.05
N GLU A 219 -6.89 -11.50 18.48
CA GLU A 219 -8.32 -11.23 18.59
C GLU A 219 -9.03 -12.42 19.26
N GLY A 220 -9.66 -12.17 20.41
CA GLY A 220 -10.27 -13.26 21.17
C GLY A 220 -9.26 -14.33 21.60
N SER A 221 -9.64 -15.59 21.58
CA SER A 221 -8.80 -16.71 22.03
C SER A 221 -8.20 -17.55 20.91
N ARG A 222 -8.54 -17.27 19.64
CA ARG A 222 -8.19 -18.14 18.52
C ARG A 222 -7.78 -17.39 17.25
N GLU A 223 -7.94 -16.08 17.17
CA GLU A 223 -7.71 -15.33 15.94
C GLU A 223 -6.46 -14.47 16.05
N LEU A 224 -5.68 -14.47 14.98
CA LEU A 224 -4.50 -13.63 14.77
C LEU A 224 -4.67 -12.89 13.48
N THR A 225 -4.30 -11.60 13.46
CA THR A 225 -4.23 -10.80 12.23
C THR A 225 -2.87 -10.16 12.12
N PHE A 226 -2.24 -10.27 10.96
CA PHE A 226 -0.91 -9.69 10.70
C PHE A 226 -0.82 -9.08 9.30
N PRO A 227 0.02 -8.04 9.12
CA PRO A 227 0.25 -7.43 7.81
C PRO A 227 1.12 -8.33 6.91
N ASP A 228 0.84 -8.28 5.62
CA ASP A 228 1.73 -8.77 4.59
C ASP A 228 2.32 -7.56 3.87
N PHE A 229 3.62 -7.35 4.07
CA PHE A 229 4.38 -6.24 3.53
C PHE A 229 4.92 -6.56 2.12
N VAL A 230 5.42 -5.53 1.44
CA VAL A 230 6.08 -5.67 0.12
C VAL A 230 7.18 -6.73 0.18
N GLY A 231 7.20 -7.64 -0.79
CA GLY A 231 8.20 -8.70 -0.89
C GLY A 231 8.64 -8.97 -2.34
N ASN A 232 9.07 -10.20 -2.61
CA ASN A 232 9.60 -10.61 -3.92
C ASN A 232 8.53 -10.97 -4.98
N TYR A 233 7.24 -10.80 -4.68
CA TYR A 233 6.10 -11.11 -5.55
C TYR A 233 5.99 -12.56 -6.03
N HIS A 234 6.75 -13.49 -5.45
CA HIS A 234 6.57 -14.93 -5.74
C HIS A 234 5.23 -15.44 -5.19
N PHE A 235 4.81 -14.94 -4.02
CA PHE A 235 3.55 -15.28 -3.34
C PHE A 235 3.39 -16.73 -2.93
N ASN A 236 4.48 -17.45 -2.70
CA ASN A 236 4.44 -18.88 -2.34
C ASN A 236 3.42 -19.17 -1.21
N THR A 237 3.53 -18.48 -0.08
CA THR A 237 2.61 -18.61 1.06
C THR A 237 1.18 -18.21 0.69
N LEU A 238 1.00 -17.02 0.09
CA LEU A 238 -0.34 -16.51 -0.23
C LEU A 238 -0.99 -17.30 -1.37
N GLY A 239 -0.21 -17.75 -2.36
CA GLY A 239 -0.67 -18.62 -3.42
C GLY A 239 -1.20 -19.95 -2.89
N ASN A 240 -0.49 -20.56 -1.94
CA ASN A 240 -0.97 -21.75 -1.25
C ASN A 240 -2.26 -21.46 -0.49
N ILE A 241 -2.33 -20.37 0.32
CA ILE A 241 -3.53 -19.99 1.07
C ILE A 241 -4.73 -19.73 0.15
N ALA A 242 -4.53 -19.15 -1.03
CA ALA A 242 -5.61 -18.92 -1.98
C ALA A 242 -6.22 -20.21 -2.52
N MET A 243 -5.44 -21.30 -2.59
CA MET A 243 -5.87 -22.62 -3.07
C MET A 243 -6.29 -23.56 -1.94
N ASN A 244 -5.62 -23.47 -0.80
CA ASN A 244 -5.88 -24.25 0.40
C ASN A 244 -5.68 -23.36 1.63
N PRO A 245 -6.76 -23.00 2.36
CA PRO A 245 -6.68 -22.03 3.44
C PRO A 245 -5.97 -22.53 4.70
N LEU A 246 -5.46 -23.76 4.73
CA LEU A 246 -4.77 -24.29 5.91
C LEU A 246 -3.36 -23.73 6.02
N ALA A 247 -2.95 -23.38 7.23
CA ALA A 247 -1.63 -22.86 7.56
C ALA A 247 -1.15 -23.32 8.93
N GLY A 248 0.17 -23.39 9.12
CA GLY A 248 0.80 -23.61 10.40
C GLY A 248 1.76 -22.48 10.75
N LEU A 249 1.77 -22.03 11.99
CA LEU A 249 2.68 -20.96 12.45
C LEU A 249 3.64 -21.52 13.50
N LEU A 250 4.87 -21.01 13.50
CA LEU A 250 5.86 -21.27 14.54
C LEU A 250 6.41 -19.95 15.07
N PHE A 251 6.27 -19.71 16.36
CA PHE A 251 6.94 -18.65 17.08
C PHE A 251 8.07 -19.26 17.92
N ILE A 252 9.23 -18.63 17.87
CA ILE A 252 10.40 -18.97 18.69
C ILE A 252 10.64 -17.84 19.64
N ASP A 253 10.59 -18.10 20.94
CA ASP A 253 11.07 -17.16 21.93
C ASP A 253 12.59 -17.20 21.94
N PHE A 254 13.22 -16.15 21.44
CA PHE A 254 14.67 -16.08 21.29
C PHE A 254 15.43 -15.98 22.64
N ASP A 255 14.73 -15.54 23.69
CA ASP A 255 15.31 -15.37 25.02
C ASP A 255 15.22 -16.67 25.84
N SER A 256 14.02 -17.27 25.95
CA SER A 256 13.78 -18.48 26.73
C SER A 256 14.09 -19.75 25.94
N GLY A 257 13.95 -19.73 24.62
CA GLY A 257 14.01 -20.91 23.75
C GLY A 257 12.71 -21.72 23.74
N ASP A 258 11.62 -21.14 24.18
CA ASP A 258 10.29 -21.74 24.09
C ASP A 258 9.83 -21.79 22.63
N LEU A 259 9.10 -22.84 22.28
CA LEU A 259 8.52 -23.04 20.96
C LEU A 259 7.00 -23.07 21.05
N LEU A 260 6.36 -22.26 20.22
CA LEU A 260 4.90 -22.20 20.09
C LEU A 260 4.53 -22.61 18.65
N TYR A 261 4.00 -23.81 18.50
CA TYR A 261 3.47 -24.34 17.26
C TYR A 261 1.96 -24.14 17.19
N LEU A 262 1.46 -23.61 16.08
CA LEU A 262 0.04 -23.43 15.84
C LEU A 262 -0.32 -24.01 14.47
N THR A 263 -1.48 -24.63 14.36
CA THR A 263 -2.08 -25.00 13.07
C THR A 263 -3.54 -24.55 13.02
N GLY A 264 -4.01 -24.23 11.82
CA GLY A 264 -5.36 -23.69 11.63
C GLY A 264 -5.60 -23.28 10.19
N SER A 265 -6.49 -22.30 10.00
CA SER A 265 -6.84 -21.75 8.70
C SER A 265 -6.47 -20.29 8.57
N ALA A 266 -6.10 -19.87 7.37
CA ALA A 266 -5.72 -18.49 7.05
C ALA A 266 -6.52 -17.97 5.86
N ARG A 267 -6.80 -16.66 5.84
CA ARG A 267 -7.41 -15.97 4.71
C ARG A 267 -6.71 -14.65 4.43
N ILE A 268 -6.70 -14.26 3.16
CA ILE A 268 -6.10 -13.00 2.71
C ILE A 268 -7.19 -11.92 2.73
N ILE A 269 -6.92 -10.81 3.39
CA ILE A 269 -7.76 -9.60 3.40
C ILE A 269 -7.12 -8.59 2.45
N TRP A 270 -7.72 -8.45 1.28
CA TRP A 270 -7.20 -7.62 0.20
C TRP A 270 -7.50 -6.14 0.41
N ASP A 271 -8.67 -5.84 0.96
CA ASP A 271 -9.13 -4.48 1.17
C ASP A 271 -9.91 -4.39 2.49
N SER A 272 -9.54 -3.41 3.31
CA SER A 272 -10.22 -3.05 4.56
C SER A 272 -9.70 -1.69 5.02
N ASP A 273 -10.45 -1.02 5.88
CA ASP A 273 -10.02 0.23 6.50
C ASP A 273 -8.73 0.04 7.31
N GLU A 274 -8.63 -1.07 8.04
CA GLU A 274 -7.44 -1.41 8.81
C GLU A 274 -6.21 -1.62 7.92
N ARG A 275 -6.36 -2.32 6.80
CA ARG A 275 -5.28 -2.48 5.81
C ARG A 275 -4.83 -1.12 5.28
N SER A 276 -5.76 -0.24 4.95
CA SER A 276 -5.46 1.11 4.44
C SER A 276 -4.82 2.00 5.50
N ALA A 277 -5.13 1.78 6.77
CA ALA A 277 -4.55 2.49 7.90
C ALA A 277 -3.20 1.92 8.36
N TYR A 278 -2.88 0.65 8.05
CA TYR A 278 -1.61 0.03 8.43
C TYR A 278 -0.50 0.43 7.46
N LEU A 279 0.43 1.27 7.89
CA LEU A 279 1.53 1.74 7.03
C LEU A 279 2.38 0.56 6.53
N GLY A 280 2.65 0.52 5.23
CA GLY A 280 3.45 -0.51 4.58
C GLY A 280 2.73 -1.83 4.31
N ALA A 281 1.50 -2.05 4.86
CA ALA A 281 0.75 -3.26 4.56
C ALA A 281 0.11 -3.20 3.19
N GLU A 282 0.42 -4.16 2.33
CA GLU A 282 -0.26 -4.32 1.04
C GLU A 282 -1.59 -5.07 1.18
N ARG A 283 -1.67 -5.96 2.15
CA ARG A 283 -2.84 -6.74 2.53
C ARG A 283 -2.67 -7.19 3.98
N LEU A 284 -3.72 -7.75 4.56
CA LEU A 284 -3.65 -8.41 5.85
C LEU A 284 -3.90 -9.90 5.67
N VAL A 285 -3.41 -10.69 6.61
CA VAL A 285 -3.70 -12.13 6.71
C VAL A 285 -4.33 -12.37 8.07
N SER A 286 -5.52 -12.97 8.08
CA SER A 286 -6.19 -13.46 9.29
C SER A 286 -5.94 -14.96 9.41
N PHE A 287 -5.59 -15.41 10.60
CA PHE A 287 -5.38 -16.83 10.94
C PHE A 287 -6.30 -17.21 12.10
N THR A 288 -6.97 -18.34 11.95
CA THR A 288 -7.85 -18.92 13.00
C THR A 288 -7.22 -20.22 13.49
N LEU A 289 -6.91 -20.26 14.78
CA LEU A 289 -6.29 -21.39 15.46
C LEU A 289 -7.24 -22.59 15.57
N ASP A 290 -6.81 -23.77 15.16
CA ASP A 290 -7.46 -25.05 15.43
C ASP A 290 -6.81 -25.76 16.63
N GLU A 291 -5.48 -25.88 16.61
CA GLU A 291 -4.69 -26.57 17.61
C GLU A 291 -3.34 -25.88 17.78
N GLY A 292 -2.82 -25.86 19.00
CA GLY A 292 -1.48 -25.38 19.31
C GLY A 292 -0.73 -26.35 20.24
N ILE A 293 0.60 -26.29 20.16
CA ILE A 293 1.51 -27.02 21.03
C ILE A 293 2.55 -26.03 21.57
N PHE A 294 2.68 -25.98 22.87
CA PHE A 294 3.73 -25.23 23.53
C PHE A 294 4.80 -26.19 24.06
N VAL A 295 6.08 -25.91 23.81
CA VAL A 295 7.21 -26.70 24.31
C VAL A 295 8.20 -25.77 24.99
N GLU A 296 8.43 -26.00 26.28
CA GLU A 296 9.25 -25.14 27.14
C GLU A 296 10.75 -25.43 26.95
N ASP A 297 11.57 -24.35 26.85
CA ASP A 297 13.05 -24.38 26.77
C ASP A 297 13.55 -25.45 25.78
N ALA A 298 12.91 -25.56 24.63
CA ALA A 298 13.19 -26.62 23.67
C ALA A 298 14.28 -26.27 22.68
N MET A 299 14.53 -24.98 22.46
CA MET A 299 15.49 -24.49 21.48
C MET A 299 16.89 -24.37 22.12
N PRO A 300 17.88 -25.16 21.68
CA PRO A 300 19.24 -25.14 22.24
C PRO A 300 20.10 -24.02 21.61
N ILE A 301 19.49 -22.95 21.19
CA ILE A 301 20.12 -21.74 20.65
C ILE A 301 19.53 -20.54 21.38
N ARG A 302 20.37 -19.56 21.70
CA ARG A 302 19.92 -18.24 22.15
C ARG A 302 20.40 -17.19 21.16
N TRP A 303 19.60 -16.15 20.99
CA TRP A 303 19.91 -15.08 20.06
C TRP A 303 20.05 -13.75 20.79
N ASN A 304 21.11 -13.02 20.46
CA ASN A 304 21.30 -11.66 20.90
C ASN A 304 20.86 -10.71 19.81
N PHE A 305 19.90 -9.83 20.10
CA PHE A 305 19.45 -8.80 19.18
C PHE A 305 20.58 -7.82 18.85
N LEU A 306 20.76 -7.47 17.59
CA LEU A 306 21.75 -6.52 17.11
C LEU A 306 21.07 -5.24 16.63
N GLU A 307 20.20 -5.34 15.63
CA GLU A 307 19.52 -4.17 15.06
C GLU A 307 18.24 -4.58 14.31
N TYR A 308 17.31 -3.64 14.20
CA TYR A 308 16.13 -3.79 13.36
C TYR A 308 16.49 -3.69 11.88
N SER A 309 15.66 -4.34 11.05
CA SER A 309 15.74 -4.18 9.59
C SER A 309 15.36 -2.75 9.21
N PRO A 310 16.12 -2.06 8.33
CA PRO A 310 15.73 -0.75 7.81
C PRO A 310 14.35 -0.75 7.14
N SER A 311 13.91 -1.91 6.62
CA SER A 311 12.57 -2.04 6.04
C SER A 311 11.45 -1.79 7.06
N LEU A 312 11.71 -1.87 8.37
CA LEU A 312 10.70 -1.56 9.40
C LEU A 312 10.42 -0.07 9.55
N ASP A 313 11.31 0.81 9.08
CA ASP A 313 11.09 2.26 9.15
C ASP A 313 9.88 2.69 8.30
N THR A 314 9.53 1.88 7.31
CA THR A 314 8.37 2.11 6.43
C THR A 314 7.12 1.36 6.87
N THR A 315 7.13 0.69 8.03
CA THR A 315 5.99 -0.08 8.55
C THR A 315 5.35 0.58 9.77
N GLY A 316 4.03 0.41 9.91
CA GLY A 316 3.26 0.88 11.06
C GLY A 316 3.14 -0.15 12.19
N SER A 317 2.22 0.14 13.12
CA SER A 317 1.77 -0.75 14.19
C SER A 317 0.24 -0.77 14.28
N TRP A 318 -0.32 -1.73 15.02
CA TRP A 318 -1.76 -1.80 15.27
C TRP A 318 -2.28 -0.65 16.15
N GLU A 319 -1.44 -0.12 17.03
CA GLU A 319 -1.75 1.08 17.79
C GLU A 319 -1.93 2.29 16.86
N GLU A 320 -1.01 2.47 15.90
CA GLU A 320 -1.12 3.49 14.86
C GLU A 320 -2.36 3.31 13.98
N VAL A 321 -2.74 2.07 13.67
CA VAL A 321 -3.97 1.77 12.92
C VAL A 321 -5.20 2.23 13.72
N ALA A 322 -5.28 1.90 15.01
CA ALA A 322 -6.39 2.28 15.86
C ALA A 322 -6.50 3.82 15.96
N GLU A 323 -5.38 4.51 16.17
CA GLU A 323 -5.32 5.98 16.20
C GLU A 323 -5.81 6.59 14.88
N ARG A 324 -5.35 6.06 13.74
CA ARG A 324 -5.73 6.55 12.39
C ARG A 324 -7.21 6.33 12.09
N LEU A 325 -7.77 5.20 12.51
CA LEU A 325 -9.18 4.90 12.35
C LEU A 325 -10.04 5.77 13.27
N ALA A 326 -9.63 6.00 14.52
CA ALA A 326 -10.32 6.91 15.44
C ALA A 326 -10.38 8.34 14.87
N VAL A 327 -9.26 8.86 14.36
CA VAL A 327 -9.23 10.17 13.70
C VAL A 327 -10.11 10.20 12.44
N ARG A 328 -10.27 9.09 11.74
CA ARG A 328 -11.14 8.99 10.56
C ARG A 328 -12.63 9.06 10.92
N VAL A 329 -13.04 8.55 12.07
CA VAL A 329 -14.41 8.68 12.59
C VAL A 329 -14.72 10.14 12.98
N GLU A 330 -13.73 10.88 13.49
CA GLU A 330 -13.83 12.32 13.78
C GLU A 330 -13.60 13.20 12.53
N GLY A 331 -13.28 12.61 11.40
CA GLY A 331 -12.69 13.21 10.19
C GLY A 331 -13.54 14.20 9.40
N ASN A 332 -14.74 14.61 9.89
CA ASN A 332 -15.50 15.74 9.38
C ASN A 332 -15.25 17.03 10.17
N ASP A 333 -14.48 16.97 11.25
CA ASP A 333 -14.16 18.14 12.07
C ASP A 333 -12.80 18.73 11.70
N TYR A 334 -12.66 20.04 11.85
CA TYR A 334 -11.40 20.74 11.67
C TYR A 334 -10.50 20.55 12.87
N ARG A 335 -9.26 20.10 12.62
CA ARG A 335 -8.17 20.03 13.60
C ARG A 335 -7.19 21.17 13.39
N ASN A 336 -6.58 21.64 14.45
CA ASN A 336 -5.54 22.67 14.40
C ASN A 336 -4.19 22.07 14.06
N TYR A 337 -3.51 22.68 13.09
CA TYR A 337 -2.14 22.34 12.68
C TYR A 337 -1.27 23.58 12.79
N ARG A 338 -0.12 23.44 13.42
CA ARG A 338 0.89 24.51 13.52
C ARG A 338 1.85 24.41 12.34
N VAL A 339 2.08 25.52 11.67
CA VAL A 339 3.14 25.62 10.68
C VAL A 339 4.47 25.65 11.40
N VAL A 340 5.30 24.62 11.20
CA VAL A 340 6.60 24.48 11.87
C VAL A 340 7.76 24.95 11.01
N ARG A 341 7.60 24.93 9.68
CA ARG A 341 8.62 25.29 8.71
C ARG A 341 7.99 25.85 7.45
N VAL A 342 8.66 26.82 6.84
CA VAL A 342 8.28 27.41 5.56
C VAL A 342 9.54 27.46 4.67
N GLU A 343 9.44 26.92 3.48
CA GLU A 343 10.57 26.81 2.52
C GLU A 343 10.16 27.29 1.12
N PRO A 344 10.87 28.25 0.53
CA PRO A 344 10.64 28.62 -0.85
C PRO A 344 11.15 27.49 -1.78
N GLU A 345 10.29 26.99 -2.65
CA GLU A 345 10.65 26.02 -3.69
C GLU A 345 11.03 26.70 -5.01
N SER A 346 10.43 27.88 -5.26
CA SER A 346 10.71 28.75 -6.42
C SER A 346 10.24 30.19 -6.11
N ASP A 347 10.38 31.11 -7.06
CA ASP A 347 9.91 32.49 -6.90
C ASP A 347 8.39 32.60 -6.64
N ILE A 348 7.64 31.57 -7.02
CA ILE A 348 6.16 31.57 -6.93
C ILE A 348 5.58 30.44 -6.11
N ILE A 349 6.34 29.41 -5.72
CA ILE A 349 5.87 28.25 -4.95
C ILE A 349 6.64 28.19 -3.63
N THR A 350 5.88 28.08 -2.53
CA THR A 350 6.40 27.94 -1.18
C THR A 350 5.77 26.72 -0.49
N SER A 351 6.59 25.92 0.16
CA SER A 351 6.22 24.75 0.96
C SER A 351 6.00 25.12 2.41
N PHE A 352 4.85 24.75 2.96
CA PHE A 352 4.44 24.93 4.36
C PHE A 352 4.33 23.56 5.02
N TYR A 353 5.04 23.36 6.13
CA TYR A 353 5.06 22.11 6.89
C TYR A 353 4.17 22.25 8.11
N LEU A 354 3.17 21.37 8.22
CA LEU A 354 2.12 21.42 9.22
C LEU A 354 2.20 20.21 10.14
N GLU A 355 2.32 20.46 11.44
CA GLU A 355 2.23 19.43 12.48
C GLU A 355 0.99 19.68 13.34
N PRO A 356 0.36 18.64 13.93
CA PRO A 356 -0.76 18.82 14.82
C PRO A 356 -0.40 19.68 16.03
N GLU A 357 -1.25 20.67 16.34
CA GLU A 357 -1.03 21.56 17.50
C GLU A 357 -1.10 20.81 18.83
N ASP A 358 -1.88 19.74 18.90
CA ASP A 358 -2.06 18.89 20.07
C ASP A 358 -0.91 17.88 20.30
N GLY A 359 0.10 17.85 19.41
CA GLY A 359 1.23 16.93 19.47
C GLY A 359 0.90 15.48 19.13
N GLY A 360 -0.36 15.18 18.78
CA GLY A 360 -0.77 13.86 18.33
C GLY A 360 -0.29 13.55 16.89
N ARG A 361 -0.47 12.32 16.45
CA ARG A 361 -0.13 11.93 15.07
C ARG A 361 -1.08 12.55 14.04
N ILE A 362 -0.59 12.70 12.82
CA ILE A 362 -1.44 13.12 11.70
C ILE A 362 -2.25 11.93 11.17
N PRO A 363 -3.50 12.18 10.69
CA PRO A 363 -4.22 11.21 9.87
C PRO A 363 -3.36 10.74 8.70
N CYS A 364 -3.32 9.44 8.46
CA CYS A 364 -2.59 8.91 7.33
C CYS A 364 -3.24 9.36 6.02
N HIS A 365 -2.42 9.76 5.06
CA HIS A 365 -2.88 10.04 3.71
C HIS A 365 -2.28 9.03 2.72
N ARG A 366 -2.86 8.96 1.54
CA ARG A 366 -2.26 8.29 0.37
C ARG A 366 -1.57 9.33 -0.49
N ALA A 367 -0.41 8.96 -1.06
CA ALA A 367 0.32 9.86 -1.96
C ALA A 367 -0.58 10.36 -3.10
N GLY A 368 -0.66 11.68 -3.26
CA GLY A 368 -1.55 12.37 -4.20
C GLY A 368 -2.82 12.97 -3.59
N GLN A 369 -3.19 12.62 -2.35
CA GLN A 369 -4.33 13.23 -1.66
C GLN A 369 -4.10 14.70 -1.32
N PHE A 370 -5.19 15.42 -1.07
CA PHE A 370 -5.19 16.81 -0.65
C PHE A 370 -5.77 16.99 0.76
N LEU A 371 -5.46 18.15 1.36
CA LEU A 371 -5.92 18.57 2.67
C LEU A 371 -6.95 19.70 2.50
N PRO A 372 -8.22 19.52 2.94
CA PRO A 372 -9.16 20.62 3.05
C PRO A 372 -8.75 21.52 4.22
N ILE A 373 -8.54 22.79 3.97
CA ILE A 373 -8.12 23.77 4.97
C ILE A 373 -9.15 24.89 5.13
N GLU A 374 -9.17 25.49 6.31
CA GLU A 374 -9.92 26.69 6.62
C GLU A 374 -8.98 27.79 7.07
N ILE A 375 -9.05 28.94 6.44
CA ILE A 375 -8.27 30.14 6.78
C ILE A 375 -9.18 31.34 7.02
N ARG A 376 -8.68 32.31 7.78
CA ARG A 376 -9.37 33.60 8.02
C ARG A 376 -8.44 34.78 7.65
N PRO A 377 -8.35 35.11 6.36
CA PRO A 377 -7.59 36.28 5.94
C PRO A 377 -8.09 37.57 6.61
N PRO A 378 -7.22 38.54 6.89
CA PRO A 378 -7.61 39.83 7.42
C PRO A 378 -8.64 40.52 6.51
N GLY A 379 -9.74 41.04 7.11
CA GLY A 379 -10.81 41.72 6.39
C GLY A 379 -11.87 40.79 5.78
N THR A 380 -11.84 39.49 6.04
CA THR A 380 -12.93 38.59 5.64
C THR A 380 -13.91 38.38 6.79
N GLU A 381 -15.22 38.47 6.51
CA GLU A 381 -16.28 38.24 7.52
C GLU A 381 -16.42 36.73 7.86
N ALA A 382 -16.24 35.86 6.86
CA ALA A 382 -16.37 34.43 6.99
C ALA A 382 -15.03 33.70 6.70
N PRO A 383 -14.81 32.52 7.29
CA PRO A 383 -13.64 31.72 6.95
C PRO A 383 -13.69 31.24 5.49
N ILE A 384 -12.54 31.13 4.87
CA ILE A 384 -12.38 30.64 3.50
C ILE A 384 -11.88 29.21 3.53
N GLN A 385 -12.58 28.32 2.85
CA GLN A 385 -12.19 26.93 2.69
C GLN A 385 -11.50 26.73 1.34
N ARG A 386 -10.37 26.00 1.34
CA ARG A 386 -9.64 25.61 0.13
C ARG A 386 -9.03 24.24 0.32
N THR A 387 -8.72 23.58 -0.79
CA THR A 387 -8.01 22.31 -0.82
C THR A 387 -6.62 22.51 -1.39
N TYR A 388 -5.62 21.94 -0.73
CA TYR A 388 -4.24 21.92 -1.22
C TYR A 388 -3.69 20.51 -1.19
N THR A 389 -3.03 20.09 -2.27
CA THR A 389 -2.39 18.77 -2.36
C THR A 389 -1.31 18.61 -1.31
N ILE A 390 -1.28 17.45 -0.66
CA ILE A 390 -0.20 17.07 0.24
C ILE A 390 0.97 16.63 -0.62
N SER A 391 2.02 17.46 -0.69
CA SER A 391 3.16 17.29 -1.58
C SER A 391 4.27 16.40 -1.00
N THR A 392 4.03 15.67 0.08
CA THR A 392 4.96 14.68 0.66
C THR A 392 4.28 13.31 0.76
N ALA A 393 5.08 12.25 0.66
CA ALA A 393 4.61 10.90 0.94
C ALA A 393 4.15 10.74 2.40
N PRO A 394 3.25 9.79 2.70
CA PRO A 394 2.84 9.47 4.06
C PRO A 394 4.03 9.24 4.98
N ASN A 395 4.17 10.03 6.04
CA ASN A 395 5.29 9.98 6.98
C ASN A 395 4.86 9.89 8.45
N GLY A 396 3.56 10.03 8.74
CA GLY A 396 3.00 9.96 10.09
C GLY A 396 3.26 11.16 10.99
N SER A 397 4.06 12.14 10.55
CA SER A 397 4.54 13.25 11.40
C SER A 397 4.02 14.61 10.97
N PHE A 398 4.05 14.93 9.67
CA PHE A 398 3.67 16.24 9.16
C PHE A 398 3.03 16.17 7.77
N TYR A 399 2.28 17.20 7.40
CA TYR A 399 1.88 17.46 6.03
C TYR A 399 2.73 18.56 5.43
N ARG A 400 3.11 18.43 4.13
CA ARG A 400 3.71 19.51 3.37
C ARG A 400 2.70 20.00 2.32
N LEU A 401 2.37 21.28 2.35
CA LEU A 401 1.53 21.95 1.35
C LEU A 401 2.42 22.89 0.53
N SER A 402 2.62 22.62 -0.75
CA SER A 402 3.42 23.47 -1.65
C SER A 402 2.46 24.31 -2.48
N ILE A 403 2.39 25.58 -2.14
CA ILE A 403 1.35 26.50 -2.59
C ILE A 403 1.95 27.53 -3.56
N LYS A 404 1.36 27.59 -4.76
CA LYS A 404 1.71 28.61 -5.75
C LYS A 404 0.99 29.92 -5.43
N ARG A 405 1.72 31.04 -5.43
CA ARG A 405 1.14 32.37 -5.35
C ARG A 405 0.40 32.68 -6.66
N GLU A 406 -0.91 32.89 -6.58
CA GLU A 406 -1.74 33.19 -7.74
C GLU A 406 -1.88 34.70 -7.93
N PRO A 407 -1.31 35.29 -9.00
CA PRO A 407 -1.49 36.69 -9.34
C PRO A 407 -2.93 36.98 -9.81
N PRO A 408 -3.34 38.22 -9.92
CA PRO A 408 -4.61 38.59 -10.55
C PRO A 408 -4.71 37.99 -11.96
N ARG A 409 -5.80 37.32 -12.30
CA ARG A 409 -6.04 36.78 -13.65
C ARG A 409 -6.27 37.87 -14.69
N HIS A 410 -6.71 39.06 -14.25
CA HIS A 410 -6.88 40.25 -15.05
C HIS A 410 -6.55 41.47 -14.16
N PRO A 411 -6.01 42.60 -14.71
CA PRO A 411 -5.65 43.75 -13.91
C PRO A 411 -6.77 44.29 -12.99
N ASP A 412 -8.03 44.12 -13.38
CA ASP A 412 -9.19 44.56 -12.63
C ASP A 412 -9.73 43.54 -11.62
N LEU A 413 -9.15 42.34 -11.54
CA LEU A 413 -9.56 41.31 -10.60
C LEU A 413 -8.59 41.23 -9.42
N PRO A 414 -9.09 40.87 -8.22
CA PRO A 414 -8.20 40.65 -7.08
C PRO A 414 -7.33 39.41 -7.29
N PRO A 415 -6.13 39.36 -6.68
CA PRO A 415 -5.31 38.19 -6.65
C PRO A 415 -5.98 37.02 -5.89
N GLY A 416 -5.49 35.82 -6.03
CA GLY A 416 -6.00 34.66 -5.30
C GLY A 416 -5.92 34.84 -3.80
N ILE A 417 -7.05 34.95 -3.11
CA ILE A 417 -7.12 35.34 -1.69
C ILE A 417 -6.32 34.36 -0.82
N SER A 418 -6.59 33.05 -0.94
CA SER A 418 -5.98 32.03 -0.09
C SER A 418 -4.48 31.87 -0.34
N SER A 419 -4.07 31.74 -1.60
CA SER A 419 -2.65 31.55 -1.94
C SER A 419 -1.80 32.75 -1.51
N ASN A 420 -2.27 33.99 -1.72
CA ASN A 420 -1.56 35.17 -1.27
C ASN A 420 -1.55 35.30 0.26
N TYR A 421 -2.64 34.92 0.95
CA TYR A 421 -2.65 34.87 2.42
C TYR A 421 -1.53 33.95 2.95
N PHE A 422 -1.34 32.77 2.36
CA PHE A 422 -0.26 31.87 2.74
C PHE A 422 1.11 32.55 2.59
N HIS A 423 1.38 33.12 1.43
CA HIS A 423 2.67 33.77 1.15
C HIS A 423 2.94 35.03 1.95
N ASP A 424 1.91 35.79 2.30
CA ASP A 424 2.07 37.10 2.95
C ASP A 424 1.97 37.04 4.48
N HIS A 425 1.24 36.05 5.03
CA HIS A 425 0.89 36.02 6.45
C HIS A 425 1.21 34.72 7.18
N VAL A 426 1.47 33.61 6.47
CA VAL A 426 1.73 32.32 7.12
C VAL A 426 3.22 32.14 7.31
N THR A 427 3.64 32.17 8.57
CA THR A 427 5.01 31.98 9.03
C THR A 427 5.06 30.84 10.05
N PRO A 428 6.25 30.31 10.41
CA PRO A 428 6.37 29.35 11.50
C PRO A 428 5.70 29.85 12.77
N GLY A 429 4.87 28.99 13.40
CA GLY A 429 4.05 29.31 14.57
C GLY A 429 2.58 29.59 14.26
N VAL A 430 2.23 29.96 13.03
CA VAL A 430 0.81 30.18 12.64
C VAL A 430 0.04 28.85 12.68
N VAL A 431 -1.21 28.93 13.17
CA VAL A 431 -2.10 27.76 13.22
C VAL A 431 -3.10 27.81 12.07
N ILE A 432 -3.17 26.70 11.34
CA ILE A 432 -4.10 26.46 10.23
C ILE A 432 -5.07 25.37 10.65
N ARG A 433 -6.34 25.56 10.38
CA ARG A 433 -7.35 24.53 10.60
C ARG A 433 -7.50 23.69 9.35
N ALA A 434 -7.43 22.36 9.51
CA ALA A 434 -7.57 21.43 8.41
C ALA A 434 -8.39 20.21 8.80
N MET A 435 -9.07 19.62 7.81
CA MET A 435 -9.77 18.34 7.96
C MET A 435 -8.81 17.18 7.64
N SER A 436 -9.29 15.95 7.81
CA SER A 436 -8.55 14.77 7.36
C SER A 436 -8.31 14.78 5.85
N PRO A 437 -7.20 14.17 5.36
CA PRO A 437 -6.87 14.08 3.93
C PRO A 437 -7.99 13.45 3.12
N ARG A 438 -8.19 13.98 1.91
CA ARG A 438 -9.21 13.54 0.95
C ARG A 438 -8.64 13.46 -0.46
N GLY A 439 -9.41 12.90 -1.38
CA GLY A 439 -9.07 12.79 -2.79
C GLY A 439 -8.79 11.36 -3.21
N ARG A 440 -8.99 11.08 -4.49
CA ARG A 440 -8.81 9.75 -5.10
C ARG A 440 -7.70 9.70 -6.14
N PHE A 441 -7.13 10.83 -6.48
CA PHE A 441 -5.95 10.89 -7.32
C PHE A 441 -4.75 10.39 -6.51
N THR A 442 -4.68 9.08 -6.33
CA THR A 442 -3.66 8.43 -5.50
C THR A 442 -2.89 7.43 -6.32
N LEU A 443 -1.63 7.24 -5.96
CA LEU A 443 -0.81 6.20 -6.53
C LEU A 443 -1.50 4.85 -6.35
N GLU A 444 -1.78 4.16 -7.45
CA GLU A 444 -2.28 2.79 -7.38
C GLU A 444 -1.18 1.84 -6.96
N GLY A 445 -1.53 0.93 -6.04
CA GLY A 445 -0.60 0.09 -5.28
C GLY A 445 0.36 -0.77 -6.11
N SER A 446 0.91 -1.73 -5.48
CA SER A 446 1.92 -2.76 -5.78
C SER A 446 2.08 -3.35 -7.20
N GLY A 447 1.56 -2.70 -8.23
CA GLY A 447 1.79 -3.11 -9.62
C GLY A 447 3.26 -2.90 -10.04
N THR A 448 3.77 -3.75 -10.91
CA THR A 448 5.10 -3.60 -11.54
C THR A 448 5.05 -2.84 -12.86
N ARG A 449 3.87 -2.39 -13.28
CA ARG A 449 3.74 -1.58 -14.48
C ARG A 449 4.56 -0.31 -14.34
N PRO A 450 5.26 0.10 -15.40
CA PRO A 450 5.93 1.38 -15.44
C PRO A 450 4.97 2.53 -15.10
N ILE A 451 5.46 3.52 -14.36
CA ILE A 451 4.70 4.72 -14.01
C ILE A 451 5.22 5.90 -14.80
N VAL A 452 4.29 6.67 -15.33
CA VAL A 452 4.58 7.92 -16.03
C VAL A 452 3.89 9.07 -15.29
N LEU A 453 4.66 9.87 -14.56
CA LEU A 453 4.21 11.05 -13.84
C LEU A 453 4.41 12.27 -14.72
N ILE A 454 3.33 12.91 -15.17
CA ILE A 454 3.39 14.06 -16.08
C ILE A 454 2.75 15.27 -15.40
N SER A 455 3.53 16.34 -15.26
CA SER A 455 3.08 17.54 -14.54
C SER A 455 3.39 18.84 -15.26
N GLY A 456 2.52 19.84 -15.05
CA GLY A 456 2.71 21.22 -15.52
C GLY A 456 2.60 22.22 -14.37
N GLY A 457 3.64 23.03 -14.14
CA GLY A 457 3.66 24.06 -13.09
C GLY A 457 3.38 23.47 -11.69
N VAL A 458 2.40 24.01 -10.95
CA VAL A 458 2.06 23.53 -9.59
C VAL A 458 1.46 22.13 -9.56
N GLY A 459 1.07 21.55 -10.71
CA GLY A 459 0.68 20.14 -10.84
C GLY A 459 1.79 19.16 -10.46
N VAL A 460 2.99 19.63 -10.21
CA VAL A 460 4.11 18.85 -9.66
C VAL A 460 3.80 18.32 -8.25
N THR A 461 2.93 18.96 -7.47
CA THR A 461 2.71 18.66 -6.04
C THR A 461 2.22 17.23 -5.76
N PRO A 462 1.19 16.68 -6.43
CA PRO A 462 0.83 15.28 -6.25
C PRO A 462 1.90 14.31 -6.77
N MET A 463 2.60 14.70 -7.85
CA MET A 463 3.65 13.86 -8.44
C MET A 463 4.85 13.70 -7.51
N ILE A 464 5.24 14.74 -6.78
CA ILE A 464 6.29 14.67 -5.75
C ILE A 464 5.88 13.74 -4.61
N SER A 465 4.65 13.84 -4.14
CA SER A 465 4.12 12.93 -3.12
C SER A 465 4.19 11.46 -3.57
N MET A 466 3.77 11.19 -4.80
CA MET A 466 3.81 9.85 -5.40
C MET A 466 5.25 9.37 -5.62
N LEU A 467 6.14 10.24 -6.09
CA LEU A 467 7.55 9.92 -6.32
C LEU A 467 8.28 9.58 -5.00
N GLU A 468 8.05 10.36 -3.95
CA GLU A 468 8.61 10.06 -2.61
C GLU A 468 8.10 8.72 -2.07
N GLN A 469 6.84 8.36 -2.31
CA GLN A 469 6.29 7.05 -1.94
C GLN A 469 6.99 5.93 -2.72
N LEU A 470 7.11 6.09 -4.05
CA LEU A 470 7.81 5.11 -4.90
C LEU A 470 9.29 4.95 -4.51
N ALA A 471 9.95 6.04 -4.13
CA ALA A 471 11.34 5.98 -3.67
C ALA A 471 11.46 5.16 -2.37
N ARG A 472 10.53 5.36 -1.41
CA ARG A 472 10.49 4.56 -0.16
C ARG A 472 10.21 3.08 -0.42
N ASP A 473 9.25 2.79 -1.31
CA ASP A 473 8.85 1.42 -1.63
C ASP A 473 9.98 0.64 -2.35
N ASN A 474 10.91 1.34 -3.01
CA ASN A 474 12.04 0.74 -3.73
C ASN A 474 13.33 0.64 -2.90
N VAL A 475 13.37 1.15 -1.67
CA VAL A 475 14.56 1.01 -0.80
C VAL A 475 14.83 -0.48 -0.53
N GLY A 476 15.97 -0.99 -0.98
CA GLY A 476 16.42 -2.36 -0.75
C GLY A 476 15.85 -3.44 -1.69
N CYS A 477 14.94 -3.09 -2.62
CA CYS A 477 14.30 -4.07 -3.53
C CYS A 477 14.94 -4.15 -4.91
N GLY A 478 15.92 -3.31 -5.22
CA GLY A 478 16.43 -3.16 -6.58
C GLY A 478 15.40 -2.46 -7.50
N CYS A 479 15.71 -2.40 -8.79
CA CYS A 479 14.88 -1.69 -9.77
C CYS A 479 13.67 -2.56 -10.19
N THR A 480 12.61 -2.56 -9.41
CA THR A 480 11.42 -3.38 -9.68
C THR A 480 10.42 -2.71 -10.62
N ARG A 481 10.43 -1.37 -10.73
CA ARG A 481 9.47 -0.59 -11.50
C ARG A 481 10.15 0.59 -12.17
N GLN A 482 10.00 0.75 -13.48
CA GLN A 482 10.48 1.91 -14.22
C GLN A 482 9.58 3.12 -13.98
N ILE A 483 10.16 4.28 -13.77
CA ILE A 483 9.45 5.53 -13.49
C ILE A 483 9.95 6.60 -14.46
N TRP A 484 9.02 7.24 -15.15
CA TRP A 484 9.23 8.43 -15.94
C TRP A 484 8.59 9.62 -15.25
N PHE A 485 9.35 10.67 -15.04
CA PHE A 485 8.86 11.93 -14.51
C PHE A 485 9.08 13.01 -15.55
N VAL A 486 8.00 13.48 -16.17
CA VAL A 486 8.04 14.56 -17.18
C VAL A 486 7.41 15.80 -16.59
N HIS A 487 8.19 16.87 -16.47
CA HIS A 487 7.74 18.12 -15.87
C HIS A 487 7.87 19.30 -16.81
N GLY A 488 6.78 20.04 -17.02
CA GLY A 488 6.75 21.30 -17.74
C GLY A 488 6.75 22.50 -16.78
N ALA A 489 7.69 23.41 -16.95
CA ALA A 489 7.72 24.71 -16.26
C ALA A 489 7.95 25.83 -17.27
N VAL A 490 7.78 27.09 -16.86
CA VAL A 490 8.12 28.23 -17.73
C VAL A 490 9.64 28.34 -17.83
N ASN A 491 10.33 28.40 -16.69
CA ASN A 491 11.78 28.49 -16.57
C ASN A 491 12.23 28.08 -15.15
N GLY A 492 13.55 28.12 -14.88
CA GLY A 492 14.13 27.75 -13.60
C GLY A 492 13.67 28.58 -12.41
N LYS A 493 13.30 29.85 -12.61
CA LYS A 493 12.84 30.74 -11.52
C LYS A 493 11.49 30.30 -10.93
N VAL A 494 10.67 29.66 -11.74
CA VAL A 494 9.32 29.20 -11.33
C VAL A 494 9.21 27.70 -11.16
N GLN A 495 10.23 26.94 -11.50
CA GLN A 495 10.27 25.49 -11.27
C GLN A 495 10.45 25.18 -9.79
N ALA A 496 9.53 24.40 -9.22
CA ALA A 496 9.68 23.84 -7.89
C ALA A 496 10.38 22.47 -7.94
N PHE A 497 11.04 22.09 -6.84
CA PHE A 497 11.68 20.79 -6.64
C PHE A 497 12.77 20.39 -7.65
N GLY A 498 13.28 21.29 -8.48
CA GLY A 498 14.24 20.96 -9.54
C GLY A 498 15.50 20.25 -9.02
N LYS A 499 16.13 20.80 -7.97
CA LYS A 499 17.33 20.21 -7.34
C LYS A 499 17.04 18.82 -6.75
N TYR A 500 15.90 18.64 -6.11
CA TYR A 500 15.49 17.36 -5.55
C TYR A 500 15.30 16.31 -6.65
N LEU A 501 14.58 16.64 -7.72
CA LEU A 501 14.38 15.75 -8.85
C LEU A 501 15.69 15.31 -9.51
N ARG A 502 16.61 16.25 -9.72
CA ARG A 502 17.95 15.97 -10.30
C ARG A 502 18.79 15.07 -9.39
N SER A 503 18.73 15.25 -8.07
CA SER A 503 19.45 14.37 -7.14
C SER A 503 19.01 12.90 -7.23
N LEU A 504 17.73 12.64 -7.44
CA LEU A 504 17.20 11.27 -7.55
C LEU A 504 17.69 10.52 -8.79
N VAL A 505 18.00 11.22 -9.88
CA VAL A 505 18.52 10.59 -11.12
C VAL A 505 19.84 9.86 -10.88
N THR A 506 20.69 10.41 -10.02
CA THR A 506 21.99 9.81 -9.69
C THR A 506 21.85 8.57 -8.79
N ASP A 507 20.90 8.62 -7.86
CA ASP A 507 20.76 7.61 -6.79
C ASP A 507 19.80 6.47 -7.17
N TRP A 508 18.98 6.65 -8.22
CA TRP A 508 17.90 5.72 -8.53
C TRP A 508 17.89 5.31 -10.02
N PRO A 509 18.49 4.18 -10.38
CA PRO A 509 18.65 3.74 -11.78
C PRO A 509 17.35 3.53 -12.57
N CYS A 510 16.20 3.34 -11.88
CA CYS A 510 14.89 3.17 -12.53
C CYS A 510 14.14 4.48 -12.73
N PHE A 511 14.71 5.59 -12.31
CA PHE A 511 14.09 6.90 -12.38
C PHE A 511 14.61 7.67 -13.61
N ASN A 512 13.68 8.00 -14.51
CA ASN A 512 13.95 8.75 -15.71
C ASN A 512 13.29 10.13 -15.60
N LEU A 513 14.08 11.20 -15.58
CA LEU A 513 13.61 12.57 -15.46
C LEU A 513 13.72 13.28 -16.81
N HIS A 514 12.69 14.03 -17.19
CA HIS A 514 12.73 14.99 -18.27
C HIS A 514 12.02 16.29 -17.86
N VAL A 515 12.76 17.38 -17.81
CA VAL A 515 12.24 18.71 -17.51
C VAL A 515 12.21 19.53 -18.80
N ARG A 516 11.07 20.15 -19.11
CA ARG A 516 10.89 20.96 -20.30
C ARG A 516 10.50 22.39 -19.95
N TYR A 517 11.25 23.39 -20.42
CA TYR A 517 10.94 24.78 -20.22
C TYR A 517 10.27 25.38 -21.45
N SER A 518 9.12 26.04 -21.22
CA SER A 518 8.40 26.69 -22.31
C SER A 518 9.02 28.04 -22.74
N ASP A 519 9.71 28.72 -21.81
CA ASP A 519 10.37 29.98 -22.01
C ASP A 519 11.64 30.06 -21.11
N PRO A 520 12.74 29.35 -21.48
CA PRO A 520 13.98 29.36 -20.70
C PRO A 520 14.53 30.76 -20.54
N SER A 521 14.96 31.12 -19.34
CA SER A 521 15.66 32.40 -19.09
C SER A 521 17.13 32.33 -19.50
N GLY A 522 17.77 33.48 -19.61
CA GLY A 522 19.21 33.52 -19.99
C GLY A 522 20.16 32.93 -18.95
N ASP A 523 19.64 32.66 -17.73
CA ASP A 523 20.39 32.02 -16.64
C ASP A 523 20.22 30.50 -16.62
N ASP A 524 19.23 29.95 -17.36
CA ASP A 524 18.94 28.52 -17.40
C ASP A 524 19.90 27.77 -18.35
N VAL A 525 20.42 26.64 -17.94
CA VAL A 525 21.38 25.83 -18.69
C VAL A 525 20.74 24.54 -19.17
N GLU A 526 20.64 24.34 -20.49
CA GLU A 526 20.17 23.10 -21.09
C GLU A 526 21.09 21.92 -20.73
N GLY A 527 20.52 20.81 -20.32
CA GLY A 527 21.23 19.64 -19.81
C GLY A 527 21.53 19.67 -18.31
N GLU A 528 21.39 20.82 -17.62
CA GLU A 528 21.56 20.97 -16.18
C GLU A 528 20.21 21.31 -15.50
N ASP A 529 19.59 22.42 -15.87
CA ASP A 529 18.33 22.88 -15.29
C ASP A 529 17.12 22.25 -16.00
N TYR A 530 17.17 22.14 -17.33
CA TYR A 530 16.14 21.56 -18.17
C TYR A 530 16.73 20.71 -19.30
N ASP A 531 15.94 19.80 -19.88
CA ASP A 531 16.41 18.84 -20.87
C ASP A 531 15.99 19.21 -22.32
N SER A 532 14.93 20.02 -22.49
CA SER A 532 14.52 20.56 -23.78
C SER A 532 13.63 21.79 -23.65
N ALA A 533 13.55 22.61 -24.67
CA ALA A 533 12.68 23.78 -24.73
C ALA A 533 11.34 23.46 -25.42
N GLY A 534 10.25 24.11 -24.98
CA GLY A 534 8.90 24.01 -25.51
C GLY A 534 7.86 23.51 -24.52
N TYR A 535 6.64 23.25 -24.97
CA TYR A 535 5.57 22.67 -24.14
C TYR A 535 5.69 21.16 -24.08
N VAL A 536 5.33 20.57 -22.95
CA VAL A 536 5.17 19.10 -22.84
C VAL A 536 3.93 18.70 -23.65
N ASP A 537 4.14 17.89 -24.66
CA ASP A 537 3.13 17.42 -25.60
C ASP A 537 3.23 15.89 -25.82
N ILE A 538 2.31 15.33 -26.55
CA ILE A 538 2.26 13.89 -26.82
C ILE A 538 3.46 13.38 -27.61
N GLU A 539 4.03 14.20 -28.50
CA GLU A 539 5.21 13.82 -29.28
C GLU A 539 6.45 13.69 -28.41
N LEU A 540 6.60 14.58 -27.42
CA LEU A 540 7.64 14.43 -26.41
C LEU A 540 7.44 13.12 -25.63
N ILE A 541 6.23 12.86 -25.13
CA ILE A 541 5.95 11.64 -24.35
C ILE A 541 6.28 10.40 -25.18
N LYS A 542 5.89 10.36 -26.47
CA LYS A 542 6.24 9.28 -27.40
C LYS A 542 7.75 9.07 -27.55
N SER A 543 8.52 10.12 -27.50
CA SER A 543 9.98 10.02 -27.66
C SER A 543 10.70 9.51 -26.40
N LEU A 544 10.11 9.70 -25.23
CA LEU A 544 10.72 9.40 -23.93
C LEU A 544 10.27 8.06 -23.34
N VAL A 545 8.98 7.75 -23.48
CA VAL A 545 8.36 6.64 -22.78
C VAL A 545 8.18 5.46 -23.74
N PRO A 546 8.64 4.24 -23.41
CA PRO A 546 8.30 3.07 -24.19
C PRO A 546 6.80 2.80 -24.00
N PHE A 547 6.02 3.16 -25.03
CA PHE A 547 4.57 2.93 -25.04
C PHE A 547 4.27 1.43 -24.93
N GLY A 548 3.58 1.05 -23.88
CA GLY A 548 3.21 -0.31 -23.58
C GLY A 548 2.22 -0.32 -22.43
N ASP A 549 2.42 -1.18 -21.46
CA ASP A 549 1.54 -1.38 -20.31
C ASP A 549 1.89 -0.42 -19.15
N CYS A 550 1.86 0.92 -19.40
CA CYS A 550 2.18 1.96 -18.41
C CYS A 550 0.93 2.50 -17.70
N GLU A 551 1.10 2.97 -16.46
CA GLU A 551 0.11 3.79 -15.73
C GLU A 551 0.52 5.27 -15.85
N PHE A 552 -0.39 6.12 -16.31
CA PHE A 552 -0.16 7.54 -16.53
C PHE A 552 -0.87 8.38 -15.48
N TYR A 553 -0.15 9.33 -14.89
CA TYR A 553 -0.67 10.29 -13.91
C TYR A 553 -0.45 11.70 -14.45
N LEU A 554 -1.54 12.45 -14.63
CA LEU A 554 -1.53 13.79 -15.22
C LEU A 554 -2.00 14.83 -14.21
N CYS A 555 -1.27 15.93 -14.05
CA CYS A 555 -1.72 17.09 -13.30
C CYS A 555 -1.09 18.38 -13.82
N GLY A 556 -1.93 19.37 -14.14
CA GLY A 556 -1.48 20.64 -14.71
C GLY A 556 -2.61 21.55 -15.17
N PRO A 557 -2.33 22.61 -15.93
CA PRO A 557 -3.34 23.49 -16.49
C PRO A 557 -4.31 22.76 -17.42
N PRO A 558 -5.62 23.19 -17.51
CA PRO A 558 -6.61 22.48 -18.32
C PRO A 558 -6.21 22.20 -19.77
N PRO A 559 -5.68 23.14 -20.58
CA PRO A 559 -5.27 22.84 -21.96
C PRO A 559 -4.14 21.80 -22.07
N PHE A 560 -3.22 21.77 -21.10
CA PHE A 560 -2.16 20.77 -21.00
C PHE A 560 -2.76 19.38 -20.75
N MET A 561 -3.71 19.28 -19.82
CA MET A 561 -4.39 18.05 -19.45
C MET A 561 -5.21 17.48 -20.62
N GLU A 562 -6.00 18.31 -21.28
CA GLU A 562 -6.83 17.96 -22.45
C GLU A 562 -5.97 17.40 -23.59
N SER A 563 -4.93 18.14 -23.97
CA SER A 563 -4.03 17.74 -25.08
C SER A 563 -3.34 16.41 -24.82
N LEU A 564 -2.89 16.16 -23.58
CA LEU A 564 -2.22 14.91 -23.22
C LEU A 564 -3.19 13.74 -23.08
N PHE A 565 -4.38 13.96 -22.52
CA PHE A 565 -5.41 12.93 -22.41
C PHE A 565 -5.86 12.44 -23.78
N ASP A 566 -6.21 13.37 -24.67
CA ASP A 566 -6.63 13.06 -26.05
C ASP A 566 -5.50 12.38 -26.84
N GLY A 567 -4.27 12.87 -26.65
CA GLY A 567 -3.09 12.27 -27.26
C GLY A 567 -2.85 10.83 -26.82
N LEU A 568 -2.88 10.54 -25.50
CA LEU A 568 -2.70 9.20 -24.95
C LEU A 568 -3.82 8.26 -25.39
N THR A 569 -5.07 8.71 -25.36
CA THR A 569 -6.23 7.93 -25.80
C THR A 569 -6.13 7.60 -27.30
N SER A 570 -5.74 8.58 -28.13
CA SER A 570 -5.53 8.36 -29.56
C SER A 570 -4.42 7.36 -29.88
N LEU A 571 -3.46 7.18 -28.99
CA LEU A 571 -2.40 6.17 -29.08
C LEU A 571 -2.81 4.80 -28.54
N GLY A 572 -4.09 4.65 -28.10
CA GLY A 572 -4.63 3.38 -27.63
C GLY A 572 -4.37 3.08 -26.16
N VAL A 573 -3.94 4.06 -25.37
CA VAL A 573 -3.88 3.90 -23.90
C VAL A 573 -5.30 3.81 -23.37
N ALA A 574 -5.60 2.74 -22.64
CA ALA A 574 -6.91 2.56 -22.03
C ALA A 574 -7.17 3.67 -20.99
N GLU A 575 -8.36 4.28 -21.04
CA GLU A 575 -8.72 5.40 -20.14
C GLU A 575 -8.57 5.09 -18.65
N GLN A 576 -8.76 3.83 -18.25
CA GLN A 576 -8.59 3.36 -16.88
C GLN A 576 -7.15 3.44 -16.39
N ARG A 577 -6.18 3.58 -17.29
CA ARG A 577 -4.75 3.74 -17.02
C ARG A 577 -4.28 5.19 -17.10
N ILE A 578 -5.19 6.13 -17.33
CA ILE A 578 -4.92 7.57 -17.35
C ILE A 578 -5.61 8.18 -16.14
N HIS A 579 -4.84 8.41 -15.08
CA HIS A 579 -5.26 9.05 -13.84
C HIS A 579 -4.98 10.55 -13.93
N TYR A 580 -5.92 11.38 -13.51
CA TYR A 580 -5.72 12.83 -13.57
C TYR A 580 -6.44 13.59 -12.45
N GLU A 581 -5.91 14.77 -12.10
CA GLU A 581 -6.51 15.69 -11.15
C GLU A 581 -6.39 17.14 -11.65
N PHE A 582 -7.49 17.89 -11.54
CA PHE A 582 -7.54 19.33 -11.85
C PHE A 582 -7.42 20.19 -10.60
N PHE A 583 -6.69 21.29 -10.71
CA PHE A 583 -6.68 22.35 -9.71
C PHE A 583 -7.63 23.47 -10.12
N GLY A 584 -8.75 23.59 -9.42
CA GLY A 584 -9.79 24.59 -9.70
C GLY A 584 -11.12 24.00 -10.11
N PRO A 585 -12.06 24.80 -10.67
CA PRO A 585 -13.33 24.27 -11.17
C PRO A 585 -13.03 23.24 -12.27
N GLY A 586 -13.36 21.97 -11.99
CA GLY A 586 -13.03 20.87 -12.87
C GLY A 586 -13.93 20.85 -14.09
N THR A 587 -13.33 20.69 -15.27
CA THR A 587 -13.97 20.15 -16.46
C THR A 587 -13.57 18.67 -16.56
N SER A 588 -14.54 17.78 -16.85
CA SER A 588 -14.23 16.38 -17.18
C SER A 588 -13.44 16.32 -18.49
N LEU A 589 -12.35 15.55 -18.55
CA LEU A 589 -11.65 15.28 -19.83
C LEU A 589 -12.40 14.27 -20.70
N ARG A 590 -13.43 13.63 -20.17
CA ARG A 590 -14.31 12.74 -20.93
C ARG A 590 -15.34 13.54 -21.69
N GLN A 591 -15.71 13.09 -22.89
CA GLN A 591 -16.59 13.78 -23.83
C GLN A 591 -17.85 14.36 -23.18
N GLU A 592 -18.15 15.59 -23.56
CA GLU A 592 -19.17 16.43 -23.01
C GLU A 592 -20.57 15.82 -23.00
N HIS A 593 -21.17 15.77 -21.81
CA HIS A 593 -22.59 16.06 -21.69
C HIS A 593 -22.72 17.44 -21.00
N PRO A 594 -23.61 18.31 -21.43
CA PRO A 594 -23.71 19.66 -20.91
C PRO A 594 -24.06 19.64 -19.41
N SER A 595 -23.11 20.00 -18.58
CA SER A 595 -23.29 20.12 -17.14
C SER A 595 -23.83 21.51 -16.81
N GLY A 596 -25.04 21.57 -16.31
CA GLY A 596 -25.68 22.77 -15.82
C GLY A 596 -27.14 22.51 -15.43
N ALA A 597 -27.72 23.39 -14.58
CA ALA A 597 -29.12 23.29 -14.18
C ALA A 597 -30.08 23.15 -15.37
N ASN A 598 -29.75 23.77 -16.50
CA ASN A 598 -30.56 23.70 -17.72
C ASN A 598 -30.53 22.31 -18.38
N ALA A 599 -29.38 21.62 -18.40
CA ALA A 599 -29.26 20.27 -18.93
C ALA A 599 -29.98 19.24 -18.05
N LEU A 600 -29.88 19.37 -16.75
CA LEU A 600 -30.59 18.53 -15.79
C LEU A 600 -32.13 18.74 -15.92
N ALA A 601 -32.59 19.97 -16.13
CA ALA A 601 -34.00 20.29 -16.34
C ALA A 601 -34.53 19.65 -17.64
N GLU A 602 -33.75 19.66 -18.72
CA GLU A 602 -34.13 19.01 -20.00
C GLU A 602 -34.18 17.48 -19.88
N GLU A 603 -33.23 16.86 -19.17
CA GLU A 603 -33.14 15.40 -19.00
C GLU A 603 -34.19 14.86 -18.03
N LEU A 604 -34.48 15.57 -16.93
CA LEU A 604 -35.38 15.11 -15.86
C LEU A 604 -36.86 15.52 -16.10
N GLY A 605 -37.12 16.45 -17.00
CA GLY A 605 -38.48 16.88 -17.37
C GLY A 605 -39.34 17.34 -16.20
N ASP A 606 -40.66 17.11 -16.25
CA ASP A 606 -41.64 17.50 -15.23
C ASP A 606 -41.66 16.57 -14.00
N ARG A 607 -40.50 16.27 -13.39
CA ARG A 607 -40.49 15.51 -12.12
C ARG A 607 -41.09 16.35 -11.00
N ALA A 608 -41.83 15.67 -10.11
CA ALA A 608 -42.44 16.31 -8.96
C ALA A 608 -41.36 16.89 -8.01
N PRO A 609 -41.62 18.09 -7.43
CA PRO A 609 -40.75 18.67 -6.42
C PRO A 609 -40.51 17.74 -5.25
N VAL A 610 -39.28 17.69 -4.73
CA VAL A 610 -38.88 16.85 -3.58
C VAL A 610 -38.44 17.74 -2.41
N ALA A 611 -38.98 17.47 -1.22
CA ALA A 611 -38.57 18.18 -0.02
C ALA A 611 -37.15 17.70 0.40
N VAL A 612 -36.22 18.64 0.64
CA VAL A 612 -34.88 18.40 1.10
C VAL A 612 -34.66 19.17 2.41
N LYS A 613 -34.15 18.46 3.42
CA LYS A 613 -33.80 19.05 4.70
C LYS A 613 -32.28 18.91 4.93
N PHE A 614 -31.65 20.01 5.27
CA PHE A 614 -30.26 20.08 5.72
C PHE A 614 -30.24 20.08 7.25
N ALA A 615 -29.89 18.91 7.82
CA ALA A 615 -30.15 18.60 9.24
C ALA A 615 -29.31 19.47 10.21
N ARG A 616 -28.05 19.79 9.88
CA ARG A 616 -27.19 20.61 10.75
C ARG A 616 -27.60 22.09 10.76
N SER A 617 -27.91 22.59 9.59
CA SER A 617 -28.35 24.00 9.45
C SER A 617 -29.82 24.22 9.82
N GLY A 618 -30.63 23.15 9.86
CA GLY A 618 -32.05 23.20 10.08
C GLY A 618 -32.85 23.76 8.90
N ILE A 619 -32.22 24.01 7.75
CA ILE A 619 -32.87 24.58 6.56
C ILE A 619 -33.67 23.49 5.86
N GLU A 620 -34.89 23.84 5.46
CA GLU A 620 -35.77 23.02 4.64
C GLU A 620 -36.00 23.71 3.30
N ALA A 621 -35.73 23.01 2.20
CA ALA A 621 -35.86 23.53 0.85
C ALA A 621 -36.65 22.55 -0.03
N THR A 622 -37.17 23.05 -1.14
CA THR A 622 -37.80 22.22 -2.16
C THR A 622 -36.90 22.16 -3.38
N TRP A 623 -36.48 20.95 -3.72
CA TRP A 623 -35.72 20.73 -4.93
C TRP A 623 -36.63 20.51 -6.12
N GLU A 624 -36.27 21.14 -7.23
CA GLU A 624 -36.87 20.99 -8.56
C GLU A 624 -35.73 20.82 -9.59
N PRO A 625 -35.96 20.20 -10.75
CA PRO A 625 -34.92 20.04 -11.78
C PRO A 625 -34.20 21.33 -12.16
N SER A 626 -34.92 22.47 -12.15
CA SER A 626 -34.38 23.82 -12.41
C SER A 626 -33.38 24.30 -11.35
N LYS A 627 -33.36 23.70 -10.18
CA LYS A 627 -32.43 24.02 -9.07
C LYS A 627 -31.04 23.31 -9.23
N GLY A 628 -30.87 22.47 -10.25
CA GLY A 628 -29.63 21.79 -10.48
C GLY A 628 -29.35 20.63 -9.50
N THR A 629 -28.11 20.46 -9.10
CA THR A 629 -27.67 19.44 -8.14
C THR A 629 -28.04 19.80 -6.71
N LEU A 630 -27.87 18.84 -5.79
CA LEU A 630 -28.05 19.10 -4.34
C LEU A 630 -27.05 20.15 -3.80
N LEU A 631 -25.87 20.27 -4.42
CA LEU A 631 -24.93 21.33 -4.11
C LEU A 631 -25.49 22.71 -4.52
N ASP A 632 -26.01 22.80 -5.75
CA ASP A 632 -26.56 24.05 -6.26
C ASP A 632 -27.78 24.48 -5.42
N LEU A 633 -28.61 23.52 -5.00
CA LEU A 633 -29.72 23.80 -4.07
C LEU A 633 -29.20 24.34 -2.74
N ALA A 634 -28.22 23.69 -2.10
CA ALA A 634 -27.67 24.11 -0.83
C ALA A 634 -27.06 25.53 -0.91
N GLU A 635 -26.34 25.85 -1.98
CA GLU A 635 -25.77 27.17 -2.23
C GLU A 635 -26.88 28.20 -2.45
N SER A 636 -27.97 27.87 -3.15
CA SER A 636 -29.12 28.79 -3.38
C SER A 636 -29.86 29.14 -2.08
N GLU A 637 -29.81 28.25 -1.09
CA GLU A 637 -30.36 28.47 0.26
C GLU A 637 -29.35 29.10 1.22
N GLY A 638 -28.22 29.59 0.72
CA GLY A 638 -27.21 30.32 1.50
C GLY A 638 -26.25 29.45 2.30
N LEU A 639 -26.28 28.10 2.13
CA LEU A 639 -25.32 27.21 2.72
C LEU A 639 -23.99 27.27 1.96
N GLN A 640 -22.90 26.92 2.64
CA GLN A 640 -21.57 26.86 2.06
C GLN A 640 -21.01 25.45 2.21
N PRO A 641 -21.51 24.46 1.46
CA PRO A 641 -20.97 23.09 1.51
C PRO A 641 -19.53 23.06 1.04
N ILE A 642 -18.79 22.06 1.53
CA ILE A 642 -17.43 21.84 1.05
C ILE A 642 -17.49 21.11 -0.29
N TYR A 643 -16.86 21.66 -1.31
CA TYR A 643 -16.72 21.02 -2.62
C TYR A 643 -15.40 21.42 -3.29
N SER A 644 -15.01 20.69 -4.35
CA SER A 644 -13.83 21.00 -5.18
C SER A 644 -14.16 20.87 -6.67
N CYS A 645 -14.31 19.66 -7.20
CA CYS A 645 -14.40 19.40 -8.65
C CYS A 645 -15.78 19.72 -9.28
N ARG A 646 -16.86 19.75 -8.54
CA ARG A 646 -18.27 19.87 -8.99
C ARG A 646 -18.72 18.81 -10.03
N SER A 647 -17.97 17.73 -10.19
CA SER A 647 -18.19 16.67 -11.20
C SER A 647 -18.28 15.27 -10.62
N GLY A 648 -18.45 15.12 -9.28
CA GLY A 648 -18.57 13.80 -8.64
C GLY A 648 -17.30 12.95 -8.59
N ILE A 649 -16.14 13.54 -8.88
CA ILE A 649 -14.86 12.80 -8.99
C ILE A 649 -14.07 12.83 -7.67
N CYS A 650 -13.87 14.02 -7.06
CA CYS A 650 -12.95 14.20 -5.94
C CYS A 650 -13.52 13.82 -4.57
N GLN A 651 -14.82 13.57 -4.46
CA GLN A 651 -15.56 13.24 -3.23
C GLN A 651 -15.50 14.30 -2.10
N THR A 652 -14.98 15.49 -2.36
CA THR A 652 -14.92 16.56 -1.36
C THR A 652 -16.31 16.95 -0.87
N CYS A 653 -17.32 16.84 -1.73
CA CYS A 653 -18.73 17.16 -1.44
C CYS A 653 -19.52 15.95 -0.87
N ALA A 654 -18.86 14.86 -0.48
CA ALA A 654 -19.53 13.71 0.13
C ALA A 654 -20.24 14.13 1.41
N THR A 655 -21.54 13.93 1.44
CA THR A 655 -22.43 14.35 2.53
C THR A 655 -23.25 13.14 2.97
N LYS A 656 -23.33 12.90 4.29
CA LYS A 656 -24.09 11.78 4.84
C LYS A 656 -25.57 11.92 4.58
N ILE A 657 -26.20 10.86 4.12
CA ILE A 657 -27.66 10.74 4.00
C ILE A 657 -28.22 10.29 5.34
N VAL A 658 -29.01 11.15 5.98
CA VAL A 658 -29.72 10.78 7.23
C VAL A 658 -30.96 9.97 6.91
N SER A 659 -31.70 10.36 5.88
CA SER A 659 -32.85 9.60 5.35
C SER A 659 -33.15 10.00 3.91
N GLY A 660 -33.78 9.09 3.16
CA GLY A 660 -34.09 9.29 1.74
C GLY A 660 -33.05 8.63 0.82
N GLU A 661 -33.18 8.89 -0.46
CA GLU A 661 -32.28 8.36 -1.50
C GLU A 661 -31.89 9.45 -2.48
N VAL A 662 -30.72 9.32 -3.09
CA VAL A 662 -30.25 10.19 -4.17
C VAL A 662 -30.10 9.42 -5.47
N ALA A 663 -30.18 10.11 -6.57
CA ALA A 663 -29.76 9.63 -7.87
C ALA A 663 -28.67 10.57 -8.41
N TYR A 664 -27.90 10.09 -9.37
CA TYR A 664 -26.81 10.82 -9.98
C TYR A 664 -27.14 11.19 -11.42
N THR A 665 -26.69 12.34 -11.87
CA THR A 665 -26.78 12.75 -13.28
C THR A 665 -26.04 11.80 -14.18
N GLU A 666 -24.85 11.38 -13.70
CA GLU A 666 -24.07 10.27 -14.27
C GLU A 666 -23.56 9.42 -13.12
N PRO A 667 -23.38 8.11 -13.29
CA PRO A 667 -22.75 7.27 -12.26
C PRO A 667 -21.41 7.88 -11.87
N PRO A 668 -21.20 8.20 -10.59
CA PRO A 668 -19.90 8.74 -10.16
C PRO A 668 -18.80 7.73 -10.49
N MET A 669 -17.66 8.20 -11.00
CA MET A 669 -16.49 7.35 -11.33
C MET A 669 -16.10 6.43 -10.17
N SER A 670 -16.47 6.84 -8.98
CA SER A 670 -16.34 6.05 -7.78
C SER A 670 -17.52 6.34 -6.87
N PRO A 671 -18.30 5.34 -6.49
CA PRO A 671 -19.41 5.54 -5.56
C PRO A 671 -18.89 6.10 -4.23
N PRO A 672 -19.65 6.98 -3.56
CA PRO A 672 -19.36 7.36 -2.18
C PRO A 672 -19.49 6.16 -1.25
N ILE A 673 -19.05 6.32 -0.01
CA ILE A 673 -19.27 5.32 1.04
C ILE A 673 -20.79 5.11 1.21
N ASP A 674 -21.19 3.86 1.53
CA ASP A 674 -22.60 3.56 1.77
C ASP A 674 -23.20 4.53 2.82
N GLY A 675 -24.32 5.15 2.46
CA GLY A 675 -24.97 6.17 3.29
C GLY A 675 -24.51 7.59 3.05
N GLU A 676 -23.66 7.86 2.06
CA GLU A 676 -23.26 9.21 1.63
C GLU A 676 -23.72 9.55 0.21
N ALA A 677 -23.80 10.82 -0.09
CA ALA A 677 -24.09 11.37 -1.42
C ALA A 677 -23.01 12.36 -1.87
N LEU A 678 -22.61 12.32 -3.13
CA LEU A 678 -21.81 13.38 -3.76
C LEU A 678 -22.78 14.49 -4.22
N ILE A 679 -23.03 15.45 -3.35
CA ILE A 679 -24.07 16.47 -3.57
C ILE A 679 -23.83 17.33 -4.82
N CYS A 680 -22.59 17.41 -5.33
CA CYS A 680 -22.27 18.19 -6.54
C CYS A 680 -22.66 17.48 -7.86
N SER A 681 -23.06 16.23 -7.83
CA SER A 681 -23.44 15.44 -9.01
C SER A 681 -24.70 14.61 -8.78
N SER A 682 -25.41 14.84 -7.68
CA SER A 682 -26.61 14.11 -7.32
C SER A 682 -27.82 15.00 -7.16
N TYR A 683 -29.00 14.38 -7.22
CA TYR A 683 -30.31 15.00 -6.98
C TYR A 683 -31.17 14.04 -6.15
N PRO A 684 -32.21 14.53 -5.43
CA PRO A 684 -33.05 13.69 -4.59
C PRO A 684 -33.90 12.73 -5.42
N ARG A 685 -34.03 11.48 -4.95
CA ARG A 685 -34.91 10.48 -5.57
C ARG A 685 -36.23 10.45 -4.81
N SER A 686 -37.34 10.69 -5.51
CA SER A 686 -38.66 10.55 -4.91
C SER A 686 -38.93 9.07 -4.56
N LYS A 687 -39.25 8.82 -3.28
CA LYS A 687 -39.64 7.49 -2.81
C LYS A 687 -40.93 7.63 -2.01
N LYS A 688 -42.02 7.07 -2.50
CA LYS A 688 -43.31 7.04 -1.80
C LYS A 688 -43.31 5.99 -0.71
N ASP A 689 -43.81 6.34 0.48
CA ASP A 689 -44.03 5.40 1.55
C ASP A 689 -45.25 4.47 1.26
N SER A 690 -45.53 3.53 2.20
CA SER A 690 -46.66 2.62 2.11
C SER A 690 -48.02 3.34 2.06
N ASN A 691 -48.08 4.63 2.37
CA ASN A 691 -49.25 5.51 2.35
C ASN A 691 -49.29 6.44 1.14
N GLY A 692 -48.32 6.34 0.22
CA GLY A 692 -48.25 7.16 -1.00
C GLY A 692 -47.69 8.56 -0.78
N LEU A 693 -47.20 8.90 0.42
CA LEU A 693 -46.54 10.18 0.75
C LEU A 693 -45.07 10.14 0.38
N ASP A 694 -44.59 11.23 -0.22
CA ASP A 694 -43.18 11.37 -0.62
C ASP A 694 -42.29 11.53 0.63
N LYS A 695 -41.36 10.61 0.84
CA LYS A 695 -40.30 10.76 1.86
C LYS A 695 -39.23 11.67 1.31
N GLY A 696 -39.18 12.90 1.81
CA GLY A 696 -38.13 13.85 1.47
C GLY A 696 -36.73 13.32 1.80
N LEU A 697 -35.72 13.96 1.23
CA LEU A 697 -34.30 13.69 1.50
C LEU A 697 -33.82 14.49 2.71
N VAL A 698 -33.10 13.87 3.62
CA VAL A 698 -32.42 14.54 4.74
C VAL A 698 -30.93 14.30 4.64
N LEU A 699 -30.17 15.39 4.54
CA LEU A 699 -28.70 15.40 4.46
C LEU A 699 -28.11 15.98 5.73
N ASP A 700 -26.98 15.44 6.17
CA ASP A 700 -26.22 15.91 7.34
C ASP A 700 -25.33 17.13 6.95
N LEU A 701 -25.98 18.25 6.58
CA LEU A 701 -25.36 19.48 6.10
C LEU A 701 -25.91 20.71 6.88
#